data_8b313b426af42c417d7ed69f8dfc36ac
#
_entry.id   8b313b426af42c417d7ed69f8dfc36ac
#
_cell.length_a   1.000
_cell.length_b   1.000
_cell.length_c   1.000
_cell.angle_alpha   90.00
_cell.angle_beta   90.00
_cell.angle_gamma   90.00
#
_symmetry.space_group_name_H-M   'P 1'
#
loop_
_entity.id
_entity.type
_entity.pdbx_description
1 polymer ?
#
loop_
_entity_poly.entity_id
_entity_poly.type
_entity_poly.pdbx_seq_one_letter_code
_entity_poly.pdbx_strand_id
1 'polypeptide(L)'
;MAEEIPISTTGIIVCQNESVAFATILNNRTKLWEISNENGIFLIPQNTQNGDTLWISRIGFETLSIESSQTPSIIELNRSPIHFPEIQVQSKTSNQHILPNSGSSRQEVISGLSGTILRTYGGNSGIALAAMDGGRTVDLKVLFDEIDLTNPLNGMSDLSQLPNLFLGFAEINENLFLNNGTGSTDGVMHLNPWSHPPGVQLQTGLDGTQYFSGQISNSWEDYSLSATIGKNTDPGTHPVLYNSELIERKNQQFDQYFSGFHIEIKKNQWLSKLSLWNSIQERGISGLIWSPNIEANRKDTLALFSGSLIRIFPKGFLKSSLTYKKSGENYFDPTFAINSNHLSKSISNKVSGFYQLNSKLIYRFNAGFAIEDVSSTDVGNHQRNRNYFSSSMSISHFVGFKFLSAMRLDNYSDFGTAFTFSDKLSRNIFSWLSISGAMGSSFRAPTFNDLYWNPGGNPKLNPEESYYSKVSTQATFSNSSFELSIKNTDSKNLIVWKSTGDFWQPVNVNESTRRIVGINGQVFLSKKLIIQGSIRYIQSEDLSTGNQLRHSPNWIGNTKFGWKGSGWETDFSMHYTGSQIVMYDYPNNVSLNKNISTHFSLGILPILQNQIHINLSISNLLNKELMTIYGYPEASRNFKINISYQLNKKVKNE
;
A
#
# COMPACT_ATOMS: atom_id res chain seq x y z
N MET A 1 41.55 -4.08 -32.46
CA MET A 1 40.14 -3.70 -32.25
C MET A 1 39.70 -4.47 -31.01
N ALA A 2 39.57 -3.78 -29.88
CA ALA A 2 38.99 -4.39 -28.69
C ALA A 2 37.49 -4.57 -28.94
N GLU A 3 36.98 -5.77 -28.85
CA GLU A 3 35.54 -6.03 -28.87
C GLU A 3 34.91 -5.22 -27.74
N GLU A 4 34.04 -4.25 -28.10
CA GLU A 4 33.19 -3.56 -27.11
C GLU A 4 32.24 -4.59 -26.48
N ILE A 5 32.49 -4.92 -25.23
CA ILE A 5 31.56 -5.73 -24.44
C ILE A 5 30.26 -4.94 -24.34
N PRO A 6 29.12 -5.46 -24.84
CA PRO A 6 27.86 -4.73 -24.77
C PRO A 6 27.43 -4.55 -23.30
N ILE A 7 27.15 -3.30 -22.92
CA ILE A 7 26.61 -3.00 -21.58
C ILE A 7 25.31 -3.76 -21.41
N SER A 8 25.22 -4.59 -20.37
CA SER A 8 23.96 -5.23 -19.97
C SER A 8 22.96 -4.11 -19.62
N THR A 9 21.85 -4.01 -20.36
CA THR A 9 20.86 -2.94 -20.18
C THR A 9 19.89 -3.23 -19.02
N THR A 10 19.94 -4.42 -18.44
CA THR A 10 19.11 -4.86 -17.31
C THR A 10 19.90 -5.66 -16.32
N GLY A 11 19.53 -5.55 -15.05
CA GLY A 11 20.08 -6.34 -13.97
C GLY A 11 19.08 -6.46 -12.82
N ILE A 12 19.49 -7.18 -11.78
CA ILE A 12 18.75 -7.29 -10.52
C ILE A 12 19.62 -6.78 -9.38
N ILE A 13 19.00 -6.01 -8.49
CA ILE A 13 19.63 -5.53 -7.26
C ILE A 13 19.18 -6.43 -6.12
N VAL A 14 20.15 -6.90 -5.34
CA VAL A 14 19.92 -7.83 -4.25
C VAL A 14 20.67 -7.39 -2.99
N CYS A 15 20.24 -7.90 -1.84
CA CYS A 15 20.95 -7.82 -0.57
C CYS A 15 20.83 -9.15 0.12
N GLN A 16 21.95 -9.80 0.43
CA GLN A 16 21.95 -11.13 1.06
C GLN A 16 21.01 -12.11 0.32
N ASN A 17 21.04 -12.06 -1.02
CA ASN A 17 20.17 -12.83 -1.91
C ASN A 17 18.68 -12.48 -1.89
N GLU A 18 18.24 -11.45 -1.18
CA GLU A 18 16.89 -10.89 -1.31
C GLU A 18 16.88 -9.77 -2.34
N SER A 19 15.86 -9.71 -3.19
CA SER A 19 15.75 -8.61 -4.16
C SER A 19 15.51 -7.28 -3.44
N VAL A 20 16.26 -6.28 -3.90
CA VAL A 20 16.12 -4.91 -3.40
C VAL A 20 15.22 -4.14 -4.37
N ALA A 21 13.93 -4.06 -4.03
CA ALA A 21 12.98 -3.26 -4.79
C ALA A 21 13.28 -1.77 -4.64
N PHE A 22 12.96 -0.98 -5.67
CA PHE A 22 12.96 0.48 -5.65
C PHE A 22 14.32 1.13 -5.31
N ALA A 23 15.42 0.49 -5.68
CA ALA A 23 16.73 1.10 -5.63
C ALA A 23 16.90 2.07 -6.81
N THR A 24 17.51 3.22 -6.57
CA THR A 24 17.81 4.23 -7.59
C THR A 24 19.15 3.94 -8.23
N ILE A 25 19.20 3.88 -9.54
CA ILE A 25 20.40 3.75 -10.37
C ILE A 25 20.61 5.08 -11.07
N LEU A 26 21.63 5.83 -10.68
CA LEU A 26 21.95 7.15 -11.21
C LEU A 26 23.22 7.11 -12.03
N ASN A 27 23.17 7.53 -13.28
CA ASN A 27 24.38 7.81 -14.06
C ASN A 27 24.96 9.17 -13.62
N ASN A 28 26.18 9.15 -13.11
CA ASN A 28 26.81 10.35 -12.54
C ASN A 28 27.17 11.40 -13.62
N ARG A 29 27.42 11.02 -14.87
CA ARG A 29 27.71 11.95 -15.99
C ARG A 29 26.44 12.59 -16.53
N THR A 30 25.42 11.77 -16.88
CA THR A 30 24.21 12.27 -17.55
C THR A 30 23.16 12.79 -16.56
N LYS A 31 23.32 12.48 -15.26
CA LYS A 31 22.32 12.72 -14.19
C LYS A 31 20.95 12.09 -14.48
N LEU A 32 20.90 11.18 -15.45
CA LEU A 32 19.73 10.34 -15.67
C LEU A 32 19.74 9.16 -14.69
N TRP A 33 18.56 8.69 -14.34
CA TRP A 33 18.41 7.62 -13.36
C TRP A 33 17.22 6.72 -13.72
N GLU A 34 17.24 5.52 -13.18
CA GLU A 34 16.16 4.55 -13.21
C GLU A 34 15.93 3.99 -11.80
N ILE A 35 14.79 3.35 -11.58
CA ILE A 35 14.46 2.72 -10.31
C ILE A 35 14.21 1.23 -10.56
N SER A 36 14.76 0.37 -9.69
CA SER A 36 14.44 -1.05 -9.73
C SER A 36 12.96 -1.28 -9.38
N ASN A 37 12.35 -2.26 -10.02
CA ASN A 37 10.96 -2.63 -9.75
C ASN A 37 10.82 -3.42 -8.43
N GLU A 38 9.61 -3.91 -8.12
CA GLU A 38 9.26 -4.72 -6.94
C GLU A 38 10.15 -5.96 -6.75
N ASN A 39 10.74 -6.46 -7.82
CA ASN A 39 11.61 -7.62 -7.83
C ASN A 39 13.10 -7.25 -7.88
N GLY A 40 13.43 -5.99 -7.61
CA GLY A 40 14.80 -5.50 -7.69
C GLY A 40 15.36 -5.38 -9.11
N ILE A 41 14.56 -5.63 -10.15
CA ILE A 41 15.02 -5.57 -11.54
C ILE A 41 15.09 -4.12 -11.97
N PHE A 42 16.23 -3.70 -12.50
CA PHE A 42 16.48 -2.33 -12.94
C PHE A 42 16.91 -2.27 -14.41
N LEU A 43 16.76 -1.07 -14.98
CA LEU A 43 17.34 -0.67 -16.24
C LEU A 43 18.54 0.24 -16.00
N ILE A 44 19.53 0.17 -16.86
CA ILE A 44 20.59 1.17 -16.87
C ILE A 44 20.01 2.49 -17.39
N PRO A 45 20.29 3.63 -16.72
CA PRO A 45 19.85 4.94 -17.16
C PRO A 45 20.24 5.21 -18.61
N GLN A 46 19.34 5.87 -19.32
CA GLN A 46 19.54 6.17 -20.75
C GLN A 46 20.78 7.03 -21.01
N ASN A 47 21.33 6.90 -22.21
CA ASN A 47 22.55 7.59 -22.64
C ASN A 47 23.79 7.25 -21.80
N THR A 48 23.78 6.11 -21.10
CA THR A 48 24.96 5.59 -20.43
C THR A 48 25.94 5.08 -21.48
N GLN A 49 27.19 5.52 -21.36
CA GLN A 49 28.32 5.13 -22.22
C GLN A 49 29.29 4.26 -21.42
N ASN A 50 30.13 3.50 -22.13
CA ASN A 50 31.21 2.76 -21.47
C ASN A 50 32.12 3.73 -20.71
N GLY A 51 32.45 3.40 -19.46
CA GLY A 51 33.22 4.25 -18.57
C GLY A 51 32.42 5.23 -17.72
N ASP A 52 31.08 5.32 -17.88
CA ASP A 52 30.25 6.10 -16.97
C ASP A 52 30.19 5.44 -15.61
N THR A 53 30.11 6.24 -14.54
CA THR A 53 29.89 5.73 -13.18
C THR A 53 28.41 5.70 -12.88
N LEU A 54 27.91 4.53 -12.49
CA LEU A 54 26.55 4.33 -11.99
C LEU A 54 26.56 4.30 -10.46
N TRP A 55 25.74 5.14 -9.85
CA TRP A 55 25.50 5.12 -8.40
C TRP A 55 24.19 4.41 -8.12
N ILE A 56 24.26 3.36 -7.32
CA ILE A 56 23.11 2.55 -6.94
C ILE A 56 22.87 2.78 -5.45
N SER A 57 21.70 3.31 -5.13
CA SER A 57 21.38 3.71 -3.77
C SER A 57 19.95 3.34 -3.41
N ARG A 58 19.75 3.01 -2.14
CA ARG A 58 18.45 2.84 -1.51
C ARG A 58 18.54 3.16 -0.02
N ILE A 59 17.45 3.69 0.55
CA ILE A 59 17.38 3.92 2.00
C ILE A 59 17.54 2.59 2.74
N GLY A 60 18.44 2.54 3.72
CA GLY A 60 18.77 1.32 4.47
C GLY A 60 19.86 0.45 3.83
N PHE A 61 20.51 0.94 2.77
CA PHE A 61 21.60 0.27 2.08
C PHE A 61 22.78 1.21 1.85
N GLU A 62 23.99 0.66 1.77
CA GLU A 62 25.17 1.40 1.34
C GLU A 62 25.04 1.78 -0.14
N THR A 63 25.43 3.01 -0.46
CA THR A 63 25.47 3.43 -1.86
C THR A 63 26.66 2.75 -2.55
N LEU A 64 26.37 2.02 -3.62
CA LEU A 64 27.37 1.36 -4.44
C LEU A 64 27.64 2.19 -5.71
N SER A 65 28.91 2.34 -6.08
CA SER A 65 29.32 2.93 -7.36
C SER A 65 29.98 1.87 -8.22
N ILE A 66 29.53 1.74 -9.46
CA ILE A 66 30.02 0.75 -10.43
C ILE A 66 30.30 1.47 -11.76
N GLU A 67 31.35 1.09 -12.43
CA GLU A 67 31.59 1.52 -13.81
C GLU A 67 30.63 0.79 -14.76
N SER A 68 30.01 1.51 -15.68
CA SER A 68 28.98 0.97 -16.58
C SER A 68 29.46 -0.20 -17.44
N SER A 69 30.74 -0.20 -17.83
CA SER A 69 31.40 -1.31 -18.56
C SER A 69 31.52 -2.59 -17.76
N GLN A 70 31.47 -2.50 -16.43
CA GLN A 70 31.62 -3.61 -15.48
C GLN A 70 30.31 -3.95 -14.74
N THR A 71 29.18 -3.39 -15.17
CA THR A 71 27.90 -3.61 -14.48
C THR A 71 27.47 -5.07 -14.59
N PRO A 72 27.49 -5.83 -13.47
CA PRO A 72 27.07 -7.21 -13.49
C PRO A 72 25.54 -7.31 -13.62
N SER A 73 25.04 -8.41 -14.12
CA SER A 73 23.58 -8.66 -14.17
C SER A 73 22.94 -8.82 -12.79
N ILE A 74 23.74 -9.06 -11.75
CA ILE A 74 23.29 -9.08 -10.34
C ILE A 74 24.18 -8.11 -9.57
N ILE A 75 23.57 -7.13 -8.92
CA ILE A 75 24.22 -6.11 -8.10
C ILE A 75 23.86 -6.37 -6.65
N GLU A 76 24.83 -6.60 -5.81
CA GLU A 76 24.60 -6.79 -4.38
C GLU A 76 24.79 -5.49 -3.62
N LEU A 77 23.75 -5.07 -2.86
CA LEU A 77 23.81 -3.94 -1.95
C LEU A 77 23.93 -4.46 -0.52
N ASN A 78 24.86 -3.90 0.23
CA ASN A 78 24.99 -4.18 1.66
C ASN A 78 23.96 -3.38 2.44
N ARG A 79 23.29 -4.00 3.43
CA ARG A 79 22.46 -3.25 4.40
C ARG A 79 23.37 -2.34 5.22
N SER A 80 23.01 -1.08 5.28
CA SER A 80 23.58 -0.13 6.24
C SER A 80 22.57 0.07 7.37
N PRO A 81 22.96 -0.04 8.65
CA PRO A 81 22.14 0.51 9.71
C PRO A 81 21.94 1.98 9.34
N ILE A 82 20.69 2.46 9.39
CA ILE A 82 20.26 3.76 8.84
C ILE A 82 21.16 4.90 9.32
N HIS A 83 22.34 5.00 8.76
CA HIS A 83 23.01 6.27 8.57
C HIS A 83 22.29 6.88 7.38
N PHE A 84 21.56 7.99 7.57
CA PHE A 84 21.09 8.74 6.43
C PHE A 84 22.36 9.08 5.62
N PRO A 85 22.62 8.39 4.50
CA PRO A 85 23.69 8.83 3.62
C PRO A 85 23.29 10.22 3.13
N GLU A 86 24.24 10.97 2.63
CA GLU A 86 23.99 12.20 1.92
C GLU A 86 23.07 11.88 0.72
N ILE A 87 21.77 11.87 0.98
CA ILE A 87 20.76 11.56 -0.02
C ILE A 87 20.73 12.80 -0.92
N GLN A 88 21.40 12.73 -2.04
CA GLN A 88 21.00 13.56 -3.17
C GLN A 88 19.62 13.05 -3.59
N VAL A 89 18.57 13.71 -3.07
CA VAL A 89 17.18 13.36 -3.37
C VAL A 89 16.94 13.68 -4.83
N GLN A 90 17.13 12.71 -5.68
CA GLN A 90 16.65 12.72 -7.05
C GLN A 90 15.52 11.69 -7.22
N SER A 91 14.65 11.56 -6.24
CA SER A 91 13.38 10.86 -6.46
C SER A 91 12.51 11.73 -7.35
N LYS A 92 12.43 11.41 -8.62
CA LYS A 92 11.53 12.05 -9.59
C LYS A 92 10.19 11.33 -9.73
N THR A 93 9.83 10.47 -8.80
CA THR A 93 8.50 9.86 -8.76
C THR A 93 7.80 10.29 -7.49
N SER A 94 6.52 10.62 -7.60
CA SER A 94 5.64 10.95 -6.49
C SER A 94 5.33 9.75 -5.57
N ASN A 95 6.12 8.70 -5.65
CA ASN A 95 5.97 7.51 -4.84
C ASN A 95 6.40 7.84 -3.42
N GLN A 96 5.43 7.87 -2.52
CA GLN A 96 5.70 8.04 -1.10
C GLN A 96 6.00 6.69 -0.49
N HIS A 97 7.21 6.55 0.02
CA HIS A 97 7.67 5.35 0.72
C HIS A 97 7.66 5.63 2.21
N ILE A 98 7.00 4.80 2.97
CA ILE A 98 7.10 4.81 4.43
C ILE A 98 7.75 3.50 4.84
N LEU A 99 8.94 3.60 5.43
CA LEU A 99 9.53 2.52 6.20
C LEU A 99 9.03 2.69 7.64
N PRO A 100 8.20 1.78 8.14
CA PRO A 100 7.79 1.86 9.53
C PRO A 100 9.00 1.58 10.42
N ASN A 101 9.14 2.37 11.47
CA ASN A 101 10.05 2.03 12.55
C ASN A 101 9.53 0.77 13.26
N SER A 102 10.42 0.02 13.90
CA SER A 102 10.00 -1.11 14.72
C SER A 102 8.98 -0.59 15.77
N GLY A 103 7.76 -1.12 15.74
CA GLY A 103 6.68 -0.70 16.63
C GLY A 103 5.68 0.31 16.06
N SER A 104 5.81 0.74 14.81
CA SER A 104 4.79 1.58 14.16
C SER A 104 3.46 0.85 14.08
N SER A 105 2.38 1.56 14.35
CA SER A 105 1.02 1.04 14.19
C SER A 105 0.59 1.07 12.72
N ARG A 106 -0.41 0.28 12.38
CA ARG A 106 -1.06 0.30 11.05
C ARG A 106 -1.53 1.70 10.69
N GLN A 107 -2.11 2.42 11.67
CA GLN A 107 -2.58 3.79 11.49
C GLN A 107 -1.45 4.71 11.03
N GLU A 108 -0.29 4.64 11.68
CA GLU A 108 0.86 5.49 11.34
C GLU A 108 1.40 5.20 9.94
N VAL A 109 1.51 3.91 9.59
CA VAL A 109 2.03 3.50 8.29
C VAL A 109 1.11 3.96 7.17
N ILE A 110 -0.18 3.69 7.27
CA ILE A 110 -1.14 3.96 6.18
C ILE A 110 -1.45 5.46 6.10
N SER A 111 -1.80 6.11 7.21
CA SER A 111 -2.13 7.54 7.19
C SER A 111 -0.92 8.45 6.95
N GLY A 112 0.30 7.92 7.05
CA GLY A 112 1.52 8.59 6.65
C GLY A 112 1.70 8.72 5.13
N LEU A 113 1.01 7.90 4.33
CA LEU A 113 1.01 8.00 2.88
C LEU A 113 0.17 9.20 2.44
N SER A 114 0.58 9.88 1.35
CA SER A 114 -0.09 11.09 0.88
C SER A 114 -1.52 10.83 0.45
N GLY A 115 -2.44 11.68 0.94
CA GLY A 115 -3.85 11.64 0.58
C GLY A 115 -4.60 10.43 1.13
N THR A 116 -3.98 9.59 1.98
CA THR A 116 -4.64 8.41 2.54
C THR A 116 -5.35 8.67 3.86
N ILE A 117 -6.37 7.89 4.08
CA ILE A 117 -7.10 7.78 5.35
C ILE A 117 -7.23 6.30 5.68
N LEU A 118 -6.90 5.90 6.90
CA LEU A 118 -7.30 4.60 7.43
C LEU A 118 -8.63 4.76 8.16
N ARG A 119 -9.65 4.06 7.71
CA ARG A 119 -10.98 4.00 8.34
C ARG A 119 -11.06 2.76 9.20
N THR A 120 -11.35 2.92 10.48
CA THR A 120 -11.40 1.81 11.43
C THR A 120 -12.74 1.78 12.15
N TYR A 121 -13.21 0.58 12.44
CA TYR A 121 -14.41 0.35 13.24
C TYR A 121 -14.06 0.32 14.75
N GLY A 122 -13.22 1.27 15.18
CA GLY A 122 -12.79 1.48 16.56
C GLY A 122 -11.68 0.53 17.02
N GLY A 123 -10.59 1.11 17.54
CA GLY A 123 -9.48 0.40 18.16
C GLY A 123 -8.73 -0.61 17.29
N ASN A 124 -7.92 -1.45 17.94
CA ASN A 124 -7.12 -2.48 17.28
C ASN A 124 -7.95 -3.67 16.77
N SER A 125 -9.08 -3.97 17.42
CA SER A 125 -9.99 -5.05 17.03
C SER A 125 -10.88 -4.71 15.84
N GLY A 126 -11.00 -3.42 15.49
CA GLY A 126 -11.84 -2.96 14.39
C GLY A 126 -11.34 -3.37 13.01
N ILE A 127 -12.27 -3.55 12.06
CA ILE A 127 -11.95 -3.64 10.64
C ILE A 127 -11.20 -2.36 10.24
N ALA A 128 -10.16 -2.49 9.42
CA ALA A 128 -9.32 -1.38 9.01
C ALA A 128 -9.22 -1.30 7.48
N LEU A 129 -9.73 -0.23 6.90
CA LEU A 129 -9.88 -0.04 5.46
C LEU A 129 -9.16 1.23 5.02
N ALA A 130 -8.29 1.13 4.01
CA ALA A 130 -7.63 2.30 3.45
C ALA A 130 -8.50 2.94 2.36
N ALA A 131 -8.48 4.27 2.31
CA ALA A 131 -9.04 5.08 1.23
C ALA A 131 -8.05 6.18 0.86
N MET A 132 -8.15 6.71 -0.35
CA MET A 132 -7.26 7.75 -0.84
C MET A 132 -8.04 8.89 -1.52
N ASP A 133 -7.52 10.12 -1.42
CA ASP A 133 -8.01 11.28 -2.15
C ASP A 133 -9.54 11.52 -1.99
N GLY A 134 -10.10 11.21 -0.81
CA GLY A 134 -11.53 11.33 -0.53
C GLY A 134 -12.42 10.32 -1.23
N GLY A 135 -11.84 9.29 -1.86
CA GLY A 135 -12.56 8.18 -2.47
C GLY A 135 -13.08 7.16 -1.46
N ARG A 136 -13.75 6.15 -2.01
CA ARG A 136 -14.26 5.02 -1.23
C ARG A 136 -13.13 4.00 -0.99
N THR A 137 -13.29 3.15 0.00
CA THR A 137 -12.33 2.08 0.29
C THR A 137 -12.21 1.04 -0.83
N VAL A 138 -13.22 0.91 -1.69
CA VAL A 138 -13.24 0.04 -2.86
C VAL A 138 -12.53 0.65 -4.09
N ASP A 139 -12.18 1.94 -4.04
CA ASP A 139 -11.50 2.66 -5.13
C ASP A 139 -9.96 2.55 -5.02
N LEU A 140 -9.44 2.09 -3.88
CA LEU A 140 -8.02 1.84 -3.64
C LEU A 140 -7.74 0.34 -3.62
N LYS A 141 -6.97 -0.13 -4.58
CA LYS A 141 -6.53 -1.52 -4.61
C LYS A 141 -5.33 -1.72 -3.66
N VAL A 142 -5.33 -2.79 -2.89
CA VAL A 142 -4.21 -3.13 -2.00
C VAL A 142 -3.60 -4.47 -2.43
N LEU A 143 -2.29 -4.43 -2.67
CA LEU A 143 -1.48 -5.61 -2.97
C LEU A 143 -0.55 -5.90 -1.80
N PHE A 144 -0.49 -7.13 -1.37
CA PHE A 144 0.44 -7.64 -0.38
C PHE A 144 1.27 -8.74 -1.00
N ASP A 145 2.58 -8.57 -1.09
CA ASP A 145 3.48 -9.51 -1.78
C ASP A 145 2.93 -9.91 -3.17
N GLU A 146 2.46 -8.92 -3.94
CA GLU A 146 1.78 -9.04 -5.25
C GLU A 146 0.39 -9.71 -5.24
N ILE A 147 -0.11 -10.17 -4.08
CA ILE A 147 -1.43 -10.77 -3.94
C ILE A 147 -2.47 -9.67 -3.79
N ASP A 148 -3.51 -9.69 -4.61
CA ASP A 148 -4.65 -8.78 -4.48
C ASP A 148 -5.48 -9.12 -3.24
N LEU A 149 -5.49 -8.20 -2.26
CA LEU A 149 -6.22 -8.39 -1.00
C LEU A 149 -7.72 -8.11 -1.12
N THR A 150 -8.18 -7.55 -2.23
CA THR A 150 -9.61 -7.24 -2.44
C THR A 150 -10.47 -8.47 -2.21
N ASN A 151 -11.42 -8.39 -1.28
CA ASN A 151 -12.38 -9.45 -1.04
C ASN A 151 -13.48 -9.41 -2.12
N PRO A 152 -13.69 -10.47 -2.91
CA PRO A 152 -14.69 -10.47 -3.98
C PRO A 152 -16.13 -10.34 -3.47
N LEU A 153 -16.41 -10.66 -2.20
CA LEU A 153 -17.73 -10.47 -1.60
C LEU A 153 -18.13 -8.99 -1.53
N ASN A 154 -17.24 -8.13 -1.02
CA ASN A 154 -17.57 -6.74 -0.70
C ASN A 154 -16.68 -5.69 -1.38
N GLY A 155 -15.67 -6.12 -2.14
CA GLY A 155 -14.75 -5.22 -2.87
C GLY A 155 -13.71 -4.50 -2.00
N MET A 156 -13.64 -4.79 -0.70
CA MET A 156 -12.75 -4.10 0.25
C MET A 156 -11.52 -4.95 0.59
N SER A 157 -10.46 -4.28 1.02
CA SER A 157 -9.24 -4.91 1.55
C SER A 157 -9.14 -4.62 3.04
N ASP A 158 -9.48 -5.60 3.88
CA ASP A 158 -9.41 -5.47 5.34
C ASP A 158 -7.97 -5.65 5.82
N LEU A 159 -7.31 -4.53 6.11
CA LEU A 159 -5.93 -4.49 6.60
C LEU A 159 -5.81 -4.95 8.06
N SER A 160 -6.92 -5.09 8.79
CA SER A 160 -6.89 -5.61 10.17
C SER A 160 -6.43 -7.07 10.21
N GLN A 161 -6.62 -7.80 9.12
CA GLN A 161 -6.18 -9.20 8.99
C GLN A 161 -4.66 -9.35 8.85
N LEU A 162 -3.95 -8.26 8.50
CA LEU A 162 -2.49 -8.23 8.40
C LEU A 162 -1.89 -7.80 9.74
N PRO A 163 -0.97 -8.58 10.35
CA PRO A 163 -0.20 -8.14 11.51
C PRO A 163 0.69 -6.92 11.18
N ASN A 164 1.00 -6.10 12.18
CA ASN A 164 1.84 -4.91 11.97
C ASN A 164 3.22 -5.24 11.37
N LEU A 165 3.80 -6.39 11.73
CA LEU A 165 5.07 -6.86 11.16
C LEU A 165 5.02 -7.03 9.63
N PHE A 166 3.86 -7.36 9.07
CA PHE A 166 3.68 -7.53 7.63
C PHE A 166 3.61 -6.20 6.88
N LEU A 167 3.52 -5.08 7.58
CA LEU A 167 3.54 -3.74 7.00
C LEU A 167 4.96 -3.18 6.95
N GLY A 168 5.93 -3.98 6.51
CA GLY A 168 7.33 -3.60 6.48
C GLY A 168 7.67 -2.43 5.56
N PHE A 169 6.94 -2.29 4.47
CA PHE A 169 7.06 -1.21 3.51
C PHE A 169 5.70 -0.96 2.86
N ALA A 170 5.29 0.29 2.78
CA ALA A 170 4.05 0.67 2.12
C ALA A 170 4.30 1.82 1.15
N GLU A 171 3.77 1.70 -0.06
CA GLU A 171 3.78 2.76 -1.07
C GLU A 171 2.45 2.83 -1.81
N ILE A 172 2.17 3.98 -2.39
CA ILE A 172 1.04 4.16 -3.31
C ILE A 172 1.55 4.59 -4.67
N ASN A 173 1.07 3.91 -5.68
CA ASN A 173 1.40 4.16 -7.07
C ASN A 173 0.14 4.43 -7.90
N GLU A 174 0.26 5.30 -8.89
CA GLU A 174 -0.70 5.37 -9.98
C GLU A 174 -0.59 4.09 -10.81
N ASN A 175 -1.72 3.49 -11.20
CA ASN A 175 -1.72 2.27 -12.04
C ASN A 175 -1.45 2.59 -13.53
N LEU A 176 -0.41 3.36 -13.80
CA LEU A 176 -0.10 3.89 -15.14
C LEU A 176 0.16 2.81 -16.19
N PHE A 177 0.68 1.66 -15.78
CA PHE A 177 0.93 0.53 -16.69
C PHE A 177 -0.22 -0.47 -16.75
N LEU A 178 -1.31 -0.22 -16.01
CA LEU A 178 -2.49 -1.09 -15.91
C LEU A 178 -2.16 -2.55 -15.51
N ASN A 179 -1.03 -2.75 -14.81
CA ASN A 179 -0.52 -4.07 -14.44
C ASN A 179 -1.39 -4.75 -13.38
N ASN A 180 -2.03 -3.96 -12.53
CA ASN A 180 -2.70 -4.42 -11.32
C ASN A 180 -4.22 -4.57 -11.50
N GLY A 181 -4.70 -4.46 -12.74
CA GLY A 181 -6.11 -4.67 -13.09
C GLY A 181 -6.99 -3.47 -12.81
N THR A 182 -8.28 -3.73 -12.86
CA THR A 182 -9.36 -2.77 -12.65
C THR A 182 -9.66 -2.58 -11.16
N GLY A 183 -10.53 -1.61 -10.82
CA GLY A 183 -10.89 -1.33 -9.43
C GLY A 183 -9.84 -0.51 -8.67
N SER A 184 -8.97 0.21 -9.38
CA SER A 184 -7.91 1.06 -8.80
C SER A 184 -8.02 2.51 -9.26
N THR A 185 -9.22 3.08 -9.15
CA THR A 185 -9.51 4.47 -9.58
C THR A 185 -8.62 5.49 -8.89
N ASP A 186 -8.31 5.27 -7.61
CA ASP A 186 -7.48 6.16 -6.82
C ASP A 186 -6.00 5.76 -6.80
N GLY A 187 -5.69 4.55 -7.20
CA GLY A 187 -4.33 4.03 -7.23
C GLY A 187 -4.20 2.62 -6.66
N VAL A 188 -2.95 2.20 -6.49
CA VAL A 188 -2.60 0.89 -5.96
C VAL A 188 -1.65 1.07 -4.79
N MET A 189 -2.03 0.54 -3.64
CA MET A 189 -1.17 0.45 -2.46
C MET A 189 -0.41 -0.89 -2.50
N HIS A 190 0.90 -0.82 -2.43
CA HIS A 190 1.77 -1.98 -2.32
C HIS A 190 2.27 -2.12 -0.89
N LEU A 191 2.09 -3.29 -0.31
CA LEU A 191 2.60 -3.67 1.00
C LEU A 191 3.63 -4.78 0.83
N ASN A 192 4.86 -4.55 1.30
CA ASN A 192 5.94 -5.52 1.25
C ASN A 192 6.31 -5.96 2.68
N PRO A 193 6.17 -7.25 3.01
CA PRO A 193 6.37 -7.74 4.37
C PRO A 193 7.84 -8.00 4.78
N TRP A 194 8.75 -8.06 3.83
CA TRP A 194 10.10 -8.63 4.03
C TRP A 194 11.19 -7.62 4.39
N SER A 195 10.85 -6.50 5.04
CA SER A 195 11.81 -5.44 5.33
C SER A 195 12.48 -5.53 6.71
N HIS A 196 12.17 -6.55 7.52
CA HIS A 196 12.67 -6.66 8.89
C HIS A 196 13.86 -7.61 8.99
N PRO A 197 14.90 -7.26 9.76
CA PRO A 197 16.01 -8.16 10.04
C PRO A 197 15.58 -9.34 10.93
N PRO A 198 16.31 -10.48 10.90
CA PRO A 198 16.04 -11.61 11.78
C PRO A 198 16.16 -11.18 13.25
N GLY A 199 15.22 -11.64 14.09
CA GLY A 199 15.21 -11.26 15.49
C GLY A 199 13.91 -11.58 16.19
N VAL A 200 13.78 -11.06 17.39
CA VAL A 200 12.58 -11.16 18.22
C VAL A 200 12.09 -9.75 18.54
N GLN A 201 10.79 -9.56 18.52
CA GLN A 201 10.15 -8.31 18.88
C GLN A 201 9.09 -8.54 19.95
N LEU A 202 9.12 -7.72 20.98
CA LEU A 202 8.13 -7.65 22.05
C LEU A 202 7.59 -6.23 22.12
N GLN A 203 6.27 -6.07 22.14
CA GLN A 203 5.64 -4.77 22.36
C GLN A 203 4.56 -4.92 23.43
N THR A 204 4.47 -3.95 24.31
CA THR A 204 3.36 -3.87 25.28
C THR A 204 2.86 -2.42 25.35
N GLY A 205 1.55 -2.27 25.54
CA GLY A 205 0.89 -0.99 25.79
C GLY A 205 0.39 -0.89 27.23
N LEU A 206 0.23 0.33 27.74
CA LEU A 206 -0.42 0.55 29.03
C LEU A 206 -1.91 0.14 29.04
N ASP A 207 -2.49 0.01 27.87
CA ASP A 207 -3.83 -0.51 27.63
C ASP A 207 -3.92 -2.06 27.72
N GLY A 208 -2.83 -2.73 28.04
CA GLY A 208 -2.75 -4.19 28.11
C GLY A 208 -2.53 -4.87 26.76
N THR A 209 -2.39 -4.12 25.66
CA THR A 209 -2.05 -4.71 24.37
C THR A 209 -0.66 -5.35 24.43
N GLN A 210 -0.52 -6.52 23.81
CA GLN A 210 0.74 -7.26 23.75
C GLN A 210 0.96 -7.75 22.32
N TYR A 211 2.19 -7.62 21.85
CA TYR A 211 2.62 -8.12 20.58
C TYR A 211 3.94 -8.86 20.74
N PHE A 212 4.00 -10.06 20.19
CA PHE A 212 5.20 -10.88 20.12
C PHE A 212 5.42 -11.34 18.69
N SER A 213 6.64 -11.25 18.19
CA SER A 213 7.04 -11.91 16.96
C SER A 213 8.47 -12.40 16.99
N GLY A 214 8.72 -13.50 16.29
CA GLY A 214 10.03 -14.03 16.02
C GLY A 214 10.22 -14.21 14.53
N GLN A 215 11.36 -13.77 14.01
CA GLN A 215 11.75 -13.92 12.62
C GLN A 215 13.15 -14.50 12.54
N ILE A 216 13.30 -15.54 11.74
CA ILE A 216 14.59 -16.09 11.35
C ILE A 216 14.79 -15.86 9.86
N SER A 217 16.01 -15.55 9.45
CA SER A 217 16.39 -15.50 8.05
C SER A 217 17.83 -15.93 7.88
N ASN A 218 18.10 -16.60 6.78
CA ASN A 218 19.45 -16.94 6.38
C ASN A 218 19.57 -16.85 4.86
N SER A 219 20.72 -16.45 4.39
CA SER A 219 21.03 -16.34 2.97
C SER A 219 22.32 -17.08 2.68
N TRP A 220 22.31 -17.79 1.58
CA TRP A 220 23.44 -18.48 0.98
C TRP A 220 23.67 -17.92 -0.42
N GLU A 221 24.67 -18.37 -1.12
CA GLU A 221 25.05 -17.84 -2.42
C GLU A 221 23.87 -17.79 -3.41
N ASP A 222 23.13 -18.90 -3.52
CA ASP A 222 22.05 -19.04 -4.51
C ASP A 222 20.65 -18.91 -3.94
N TYR A 223 20.46 -18.91 -2.63
CA TYR A 223 19.13 -18.91 -2.02
C TYR A 223 19.07 -18.19 -0.68
N SER A 224 17.92 -17.62 -0.39
CA SER A 224 17.57 -17.08 0.91
C SER A 224 16.28 -17.69 1.43
N LEU A 225 16.18 -17.80 2.74
CA LEU A 225 15.03 -18.35 3.43
C LEU A 225 14.70 -17.48 4.62
N SER A 226 13.43 -17.17 4.83
CA SER A 226 12.95 -16.53 6.04
C SER A 226 11.66 -17.16 6.53
N ALA A 227 11.48 -17.16 7.85
CA ALA A 227 10.25 -17.58 8.48
C ALA A 227 9.94 -16.66 9.65
N THR A 228 8.67 -16.39 9.85
CA THR A 228 8.17 -15.55 10.94
C THR A 228 6.95 -16.19 11.60
N ILE A 229 6.85 -16.00 12.91
CA ILE A 229 5.65 -16.35 13.69
C ILE A 229 5.38 -15.23 14.68
N GLY A 230 4.14 -15.09 15.11
CA GLY A 230 3.82 -14.13 16.15
C GLY A 230 2.39 -14.20 16.65
N LYS A 231 2.17 -13.42 17.69
CA LYS A 231 0.87 -13.24 18.34
C LYS A 231 0.67 -11.75 18.64
N ASN A 232 -0.55 -11.29 18.47
CA ASN A 232 -1.00 -9.96 18.85
C ASN A 232 -2.26 -10.10 19.70
N THR A 233 -2.29 -9.53 20.89
CA THR A 233 -3.43 -9.60 21.78
C THR A 233 -3.81 -8.22 22.27
N ASP A 234 -5.10 -8.02 22.48
CA ASP A 234 -5.67 -6.80 23.00
C ASP A 234 -6.82 -7.18 23.95
N PRO A 235 -6.75 -6.86 25.25
CA PRO A 235 -7.83 -7.18 26.19
C PRO A 235 -9.11 -6.37 25.92
N GLY A 236 -9.04 -5.34 25.07
CA GLY A 236 -10.20 -4.52 24.70
C GLY A 236 -10.68 -3.57 25.78
N THR A 237 -9.81 -3.20 26.71
CA THR A 237 -10.16 -2.39 27.89
C THR A 237 -9.76 -0.91 27.75
N HIS A 238 -9.58 -0.43 26.49
CA HIS A 238 -9.17 0.96 26.34
C HIS A 238 -10.34 1.92 26.43
N PRO A 239 -10.17 3.01 27.21
CA PRO A 239 -11.15 4.08 27.20
C PRO A 239 -11.10 4.81 25.84
N VAL A 240 -12.27 5.22 25.38
CA VAL A 240 -12.44 6.11 24.23
C VAL A 240 -12.93 7.46 24.71
N LEU A 241 -12.54 8.52 24.06
CA LEU A 241 -13.09 9.84 24.34
C LEU A 241 -14.30 10.05 23.41
N TYR A 242 -15.48 10.31 24.00
CA TYR A 242 -16.69 10.61 23.28
C TYR A 242 -17.51 11.65 24.01
N ASN A 243 -17.90 12.74 23.32
CA ASN A 243 -18.57 13.90 23.92
C ASN A 243 -17.83 14.47 25.15
N SER A 244 -16.49 14.52 25.10
CA SER A 244 -15.62 15.00 26.19
C SER A 244 -15.59 14.09 27.43
N GLU A 245 -16.19 12.93 27.41
CA GLU A 245 -16.16 11.93 28.47
C GLU A 245 -15.31 10.72 28.07
N LEU A 246 -14.59 10.14 29.04
CA LEU A 246 -13.90 8.87 28.85
C LEU A 246 -14.87 7.74 29.09
N ILE A 247 -15.16 6.96 28.07
CA ILE A 247 -16.07 5.84 28.10
C ILE A 247 -15.27 4.55 27.93
N GLU A 248 -15.43 3.62 28.85
CA GLU A 248 -14.90 2.27 28.69
C GLU A 248 -15.81 1.47 27.74
N ARG A 249 -15.24 1.04 26.61
CA ARG A 249 -15.96 0.18 25.67
C ARG A 249 -15.73 -1.28 26.02
N LYS A 250 -16.81 -2.05 26.02
CA LYS A 250 -16.77 -3.50 26.20
C LYS A 250 -16.73 -4.20 24.84
N ASN A 251 -16.33 -5.48 24.86
CA ASN A 251 -16.33 -6.35 23.69
C ASN A 251 -15.44 -5.84 22.54
N GLN A 252 -14.22 -5.41 22.90
CA GLN A 252 -13.18 -5.00 21.95
C GLN A 252 -11.92 -5.90 22.04
N GLN A 253 -12.01 -7.03 22.73
CA GLN A 253 -10.89 -7.97 22.84
C GLN A 253 -10.51 -8.50 21.45
N PHE A 254 -9.23 -8.79 21.31
CA PHE A 254 -8.65 -9.21 20.05
C PHE A 254 -7.48 -10.16 20.29
N ASP A 255 -7.49 -11.31 19.62
CA ASP A 255 -6.40 -12.25 19.56
C ASP A 255 -6.09 -12.60 18.11
N GLN A 256 -4.82 -12.44 17.71
CA GLN A 256 -4.35 -12.76 16.37
C GLN A 256 -3.09 -13.62 16.44
N TYR A 257 -3.07 -14.72 15.73
CA TYR A 257 -1.91 -15.57 15.48
C TYR A 257 -1.53 -15.48 14.00
N PHE A 258 -0.25 -15.40 13.72
CA PHE A 258 0.22 -15.29 12.35
C PHE A 258 1.53 -16.02 12.12
N SER A 259 1.73 -16.41 10.86
CA SER A 259 2.98 -17.02 10.40
C SER A 259 3.26 -16.62 8.95
N GLY A 260 4.53 -16.61 8.60
CA GLY A 260 4.99 -16.36 7.24
C GLY A 260 6.21 -17.23 6.93
N PHE A 261 6.33 -17.58 5.66
CA PHE A 261 7.48 -18.30 5.12
C PHE A 261 7.82 -17.74 3.75
N HIS A 262 9.09 -17.55 3.48
CA HIS A 262 9.57 -17.09 2.19
C HIS A 262 10.86 -17.79 1.80
N ILE A 263 10.96 -18.18 0.55
CA ILE A 263 12.19 -18.66 -0.07
C ILE A 263 12.41 -17.95 -1.39
N GLU A 264 13.64 -17.53 -1.61
CA GLU A 264 14.09 -16.97 -2.89
C GLU A 264 15.31 -17.74 -3.37
N ILE A 265 15.30 -18.14 -4.63
CA ILE A 265 16.39 -18.91 -5.29
C ILE A 265 16.83 -18.11 -6.50
N LYS A 266 18.13 -17.81 -6.57
CA LYS A 266 18.79 -17.17 -7.70
C LYS A 266 19.79 -18.12 -8.29
N LYS A 267 19.66 -18.39 -9.57
CA LYS A 267 20.63 -19.22 -10.28
C LYS A 267 20.78 -18.71 -11.71
N ASN A 268 21.98 -18.24 -12.04
CA ASN A 268 22.28 -17.64 -13.32
C ASN A 268 21.33 -16.45 -13.61
N GLN A 269 20.50 -16.58 -14.66
CA GLN A 269 19.51 -15.58 -15.09
C GLN A 269 18.09 -15.86 -14.54
N TRP A 270 17.94 -16.80 -13.63
CA TRP A 270 16.65 -17.17 -13.04
C TRP A 270 16.54 -16.70 -11.60
N LEU A 271 15.37 -16.16 -11.28
CA LEU A 271 14.96 -15.84 -9.93
C LEU A 271 13.60 -16.48 -9.66
N SER A 272 13.55 -17.32 -8.65
CA SER A 272 12.33 -17.97 -8.19
C SER A 272 12.00 -17.47 -6.79
N LYS A 273 10.75 -17.15 -6.53
CA LYS A 273 10.26 -16.75 -5.21
C LYS A 273 9.03 -17.56 -4.85
N LEU A 274 8.90 -17.90 -3.59
CA LEU A 274 7.73 -18.53 -3.01
C LEU A 274 7.48 -17.95 -1.63
N SER A 275 6.25 -17.53 -1.37
CA SER A 275 5.83 -16.99 -0.08
C SER A 275 4.52 -17.64 0.37
N LEU A 276 4.42 -17.88 1.67
CA LEU A 276 3.23 -18.37 2.37
C LEU A 276 2.97 -17.49 3.58
N TRP A 277 1.73 -17.06 3.75
CA TRP A 277 1.30 -16.23 4.86
C TRP A 277 0.00 -16.72 5.43
N ASN A 278 -0.10 -16.77 6.75
CA ASN A 278 -1.33 -17.13 7.44
C ASN A 278 -1.59 -16.17 8.59
N SER A 279 -2.85 -15.84 8.79
CA SER A 279 -3.34 -15.09 9.96
C SER A 279 -4.69 -15.67 10.38
N ILE A 280 -4.85 -15.88 11.68
CA ILE A 280 -6.12 -16.27 12.30
C ILE A 280 -6.36 -15.27 13.41
N GLN A 281 -7.55 -14.68 13.45
CA GLN A 281 -7.89 -13.70 14.48
C GLN A 281 -9.32 -13.93 15.00
N GLU A 282 -9.48 -13.70 16.30
CA GLU A 282 -10.77 -13.68 16.98
C GLU A 282 -10.92 -12.33 17.67
N ARG A 283 -12.12 -11.75 17.57
CA ARG A 283 -12.37 -10.42 18.13
C ARG A 283 -13.82 -10.26 18.59
N GLY A 284 -14.01 -9.46 19.61
CA GLY A 284 -15.31 -8.91 19.95
C GLY A 284 -15.71 -7.78 18.99
N ILE A 285 -17.01 -7.63 18.81
CA ILE A 285 -17.60 -6.56 17.98
C ILE A 285 -18.47 -5.68 18.89
N SER A 286 -17.91 -4.55 19.30
CA SER A 286 -18.51 -3.68 20.33
C SER A 286 -19.75 -2.90 19.89
N GLY A 287 -20.15 -2.95 18.62
CA GLY A 287 -21.27 -2.16 18.09
C GLY A 287 -21.01 -0.65 18.06
N LEU A 288 -22.08 0.13 17.90
CA LEU A 288 -22.03 1.59 17.92
C LEU A 288 -21.85 2.11 19.36
N ILE A 289 -21.21 3.29 19.54
CA ILE A 289 -20.96 3.87 20.87
C ILE A 289 -22.25 4.12 21.65
N TRP A 290 -23.33 4.47 20.97
CA TRP A 290 -24.67 4.68 21.57
C TRP A 290 -25.57 3.44 21.56
N SER A 291 -25.15 2.35 20.92
CA SER A 291 -25.83 1.06 20.91
C SER A 291 -24.77 -0.04 20.98
N PRO A 292 -24.14 -0.22 22.15
CA PRO A 292 -23.06 -1.18 22.31
C PRO A 292 -23.56 -2.62 22.23
N ASN A 293 -22.77 -3.49 21.57
CA ASN A 293 -22.99 -4.93 21.54
C ASN A 293 -21.90 -5.61 22.38
N ILE A 294 -22.28 -6.39 23.36
CA ILE A 294 -21.36 -7.04 24.31
C ILE A 294 -21.14 -8.53 24.02
N GLU A 295 -21.87 -9.09 23.07
CA GLU A 295 -21.91 -10.54 22.82
C GLU A 295 -21.45 -10.90 21.39
N ALA A 296 -21.55 -9.95 20.45
CA ALA A 296 -21.15 -10.21 19.07
C ALA A 296 -19.66 -10.48 18.96
N ASN A 297 -19.31 -11.47 18.18
CA ASN A 297 -17.93 -11.84 17.93
C ASN A 297 -17.69 -12.18 16.45
N ARG A 298 -16.45 -12.12 16.05
CA ARG A 298 -16.02 -12.45 14.71
C ARG A 298 -14.69 -13.20 14.72
N LYS A 299 -14.64 -14.26 13.91
CA LYS A 299 -13.42 -15.00 13.63
C LYS A 299 -13.06 -14.87 12.16
N ASP A 300 -11.84 -14.40 11.91
CA ASP A 300 -11.29 -14.26 10.56
C ASP A 300 -10.13 -15.22 10.35
N THR A 301 -10.03 -15.73 9.14
CA THR A 301 -8.89 -16.53 8.68
C THR A 301 -8.39 -15.99 7.35
N LEU A 302 -7.07 -15.83 7.20
CA LEU A 302 -6.44 -15.41 5.96
C LEU A 302 -5.28 -16.33 5.64
N ALA A 303 -5.29 -16.94 4.46
CA ALA A 303 -4.17 -17.71 3.93
C ALA A 303 -3.81 -17.16 2.54
N LEU A 304 -2.54 -16.84 2.36
CA LEU A 304 -1.99 -16.25 1.15
C LEU A 304 -0.82 -17.10 0.65
N PHE A 305 -0.75 -17.27 -0.65
CA PHE A 305 0.37 -17.89 -1.35
C PHE A 305 0.75 -17.03 -2.55
N SER A 306 2.05 -16.83 -2.74
CA SER A 306 2.63 -16.18 -3.91
C SER A 306 3.81 -17.02 -4.39
N GLY A 307 3.82 -17.36 -5.67
CA GLY A 307 4.92 -18.04 -6.34
C GLY A 307 5.27 -17.34 -7.64
N SER A 308 6.54 -17.08 -7.89
CA SER A 308 6.97 -16.48 -9.16
C SER A 308 8.27 -17.04 -9.68
N LEU A 309 8.37 -17.09 -11.00
CA LEU A 309 9.57 -17.44 -11.75
C LEU A 309 9.90 -16.32 -12.72
N ILE A 310 11.10 -15.77 -12.62
CA ILE A 310 11.57 -14.65 -13.43
C ILE A 310 12.80 -15.11 -14.19
N ARG A 311 12.81 -14.87 -15.50
CA ARG A 311 14.00 -15.00 -16.33
C ARG A 311 14.44 -13.62 -16.80
N ILE A 312 15.70 -13.29 -16.53
CA ILE A 312 16.31 -12.02 -16.89
C ILE A 312 17.08 -12.20 -18.21
N PHE A 313 16.95 -11.22 -19.09
CA PHE A 313 17.67 -11.14 -20.37
C PHE A 313 18.44 -9.81 -20.42
N PRO A 314 19.41 -9.66 -21.33
CA PRO A 314 20.18 -8.41 -21.44
C PRO A 314 19.31 -7.15 -21.68
N LYS A 315 18.12 -7.29 -22.27
CA LYS A 315 17.23 -6.16 -22.60
C LYS A 315 15.85 -6.25 -21.94
N GLY A 316 15.65 -7.15 -20.99
CA GLY A 316 14.34 -7.31 -20.39
C GLY A 316 14.20 -8.50 -19.46
N PHE A 317 12.97 -8.80 -19.09
CA PHE A 317 12.63 -10.01 -18.33
C PHE A 317 11.29 -10.58 -18.77
N LEU A 318 11.10 -11.85 -18.45
CA LEU A 318 9.81 -12.55 -18.46
C LEU A 318 9.55 -13.11 -17.07
N LYS A 319 8.38 -12.84 -16.51
CA LYS A 319 7.93 -13.30 -15.22
C LYS A 319 6.62 -14.06 -15.34
N SER A 320 6.54 -15.25 -14.77
CA SER A 320 5.30 -15.96 -14.49
C SER A 320 5.05 -15.93 -12.99
N SER A 321 3.83 -15.62 -12.56
CA SER A 321 3.44 -15.61 -11.16
C SER A 321 2.09 -16.28 -10.96
N LEU A 322 1.96 -17.00 -9.85
CA LEU A 322 0.75 -17.63 -9.37
C LEU A 322 0.48 -17.12 -7.96
N THR A 323 -0.72 -16.61 -7.72
CA THR A 323 -1.17 -16.18 -6.39
C THR A 323 -2.44 -16.92 -5.99
N TYR A 324 -2.56 -17.20 -4.71
CA TYR A 324 -3.76 -17.76 -4.09
C TYR A 324 -4.07 -17.01 -2.81
N LYS A 325 -5.34 -16.69 -2.63
CA LYS A 325 -5.89 -16.11 -1.41
C LYS A 325 -7.11 -16.91 -0.98
N LYS A 326 -7.17 -17.23 0.32
CA LYS A 326 -8.36 -17.75 0.99
C LYS A 326 -8.64 -16.88 2.20
N SER A 327 -9.83 -16.32 2.27
CA SER A 327 -10.30 -15.51 3.40
C SER A 327 -11.63 -16.07 3.90
N GLY A 328 -11.68 -16.40 5.19
CA GLY A 328 -12.89 -16.86 5.87
C GLY A 328 -13.29 -15.86 6.95
N GLU A 329 -14.60 -15.67 7.13
CA GLU A 329 -15.20 -14.82 8.13
C GLU A 329 -16.38 -15.55 8.73
N ASN A 330 -16.38 -15.70 10.06
CA ASN A 330 -17.52 -16.20 10.83
C ASN A 330 -17.95 -15.09 11.78
N TYR A 331 -19.13 -14.54 11.57
CA TYR A 331 -19.74 -13.52 12.41
C TYR A 331 -20.92 -14.10 13.16
N PHE A 332 -20.88 -13.95 14.48
CA PHE A 332 -21.94 -14.41 15.39
C PHE A 332 -22.42 -13.26 16.25
N ASP A 333 -23.71 -12.98 16.23
CA ASP A 333 -24.37 -11.97 17.06
C ASP A 333 -25.67 -12.56 17.64
N PRO A 334 -25.65 -13.01 18.90
CA PRO A 334 -26.83 -13.61 19.52
C PRO A 334 -27.93 -12.57 19.78
N THR A 335 -27.59 -11.29 19.96
CA THR A 335 -28.55 -10.21 20.19
C THR A 335 -29.52 -10.05 19.01
N PHE A 336 -29.02 -10.21 17.79
CA PHE A 336 -29.79 -10.09 16.55
C PHE A 336 -30.04 -11.45 15.88
N ALA A 337 -29.73 -12.56 16.56
CA ALA A 337 -29.83 -13.92 16.02
C ALA A 337 -29.10 -14.10 14.67
N ILE A 338 -27.95 -13.45 14.50
CA ILE A 338 -27.14 -13.53 13.29
C ILE A 338 -26.03 -14.57 13.48
N ASN A 339 -25.90 -15.46 12.48
CA ASN A 339 -24.81 -16.42 12.40
C ASN A 339 -24.40 -16.52 10.92
N SER A 340 -23.47 -15.64 10.51
CA SER A 340 -23.04 -15.52 9.12
C SER A 340 -21.68 -16.16 8.92
N ASN A 341 -21.56 -16.95 7.85
CA ASN A 341 -20.32 -17.60 7.44
C ASN A 341 -20.01 -17.22 6.00
N HIS A 342 -18.84 -16.66 5.79
CA HIS A 342 -18.36 -16.23 4.49
C HIS A 342 -17.00 -16.84 4.19
N LEU A 343 -16.86 -17.43 3.03
CA LEU A 343 -15.59 -17.96 2.52
C LEU A 343 -15.36 -17.40 1.12
N SER A 344 -14.23 -16.77 0.90
CA SER A 344 -13.79 -16.35 -0.42
C SER A 344 -12.44 -16.96 -0.77
N LYS A 345 -12.28 -17.35 -2.04
CA LYS A 345 -11.04 -17.85 -2.60
C LYS A 345 -10.75 -17.09 -3.90
N SER A 346 -9.49 -16.80 -4.14
CA SER A 346 -9.03 -16.23 -5.41
C SER A 346 -7.76 -16.92 -5.85
N ILE A 347 -7.73 -17.34 -7.10
CA ILE A 347 -6.52 -17.84 -7.78
C ILE A 347 -6.24 -16.90 -8.94
N SER A 348 -5.01 -16.44 -9.08
CA SER A 348 -4.62 -15.65 -10.25
C SER A 348 -3.27 -16.10 -10.77
N ASN A 349 -3.21 -16.32 -12.08
CA ASN A 349 -1.96 -16.50 -12.80
C ASN A 349 -1.70 -15.27 -13.68
N LYS A 350 -0.46 -14.82 -13.72
CA LYS A 350 -0.03 -13.67 -14.52
C LYS A 350 1.32 -13.97 -15.18
N VAL A 351 1.38 -13.79 -16.48
CA VAL A 351 2.63 -13.71 -17.22
C VAL A 351 2.86 -12.25 -17.58
N SER A 352 4.00 -11.71 -17.19
CA SER A 352 4.39 -10.33 -17.46
C SER A 352 5.77 -10.28 -18.06
N GLY A 353 5.98 -9.34 -18.94
CA GLY A 353 7.27 -9.12 -19.55
C GLY A 353 7.51 -7.66 -19.82
N PHE A 354 8.80 -7.32 -19.84
CA PHE A 354 9.25 -6.05 -20.32
C PHE A 354 10.45 -6.28 -21.24
N TYR A 355 10.54 -5.47 -22.28
CA TYR A 355 11.63 -5.52 -23.23
C TYR A 355 12.01 -4.12 -23.69
N GLN A 356 13.30 -3.79 -23.60
CA GLN A 356 13.85 -2.55 -24.12
C GLN A 356 14.23 -2.75 -25.59
N LEU A 357 13.38 -2.24 -26.50
CA LEU A 357 13.59 -2.36 -27.94
C LEU A 357 14.83 -1.57 -28.40
N ASN A 358 15.01 -0.37 -27.85
CA ASN A 358 16.18 0.47 -28.04
C ASN A 358 16.34 1.45 -26.87
N SER A 359 17.34 2.34 -26.90
CA SER A 359 17.61 3.31 -25.82
C SER A 359 16.44 4.26 -25.50
N LYS A 360 15.44 4.36 -26.37
CA LYS A 360 14.31 5.29 -26.23
C LYS A 360 12.96 4.61 -26.02
N LEU A 361 12.85 3.31 -26.36
CA LEU A 361 11.58 2.61 -26.44
C LEU A 361 11.57 1.35 -25.57
N ILE A 362 10.65 1.32 -24.61
CA ILE A 362 10.39 0.19 -23.73
C ILE A 362 8.96 -0.30 -23.96
N TYR A 363 8.83 -1.59 -24.12
CA TYR A 363 7.55 -2.29 -24.23
C TYR A 363 7.31 -3.19 -23.02
N ARG A 364 6.07 -3.20 -22.50
CA ARG A 364 5.64 -4.10 -21.41
C ARG A 364 4.33 -4.75 -21.79
N PHE A 365 4.14 -5.97 -21.33
CA PHE A 365 2.87 -6.67 -21.45
C PHE A 365 2.57 -7.47 -20.18
N ASN A 366 1.29 -7.72 -19.96
CA ASN A 366 0.80 -8.67 -18.97
C ASN A 366 -0.39 -9.41 -19.57
N ALA A 367 -0.44 -10.70 -19.33
CA ALA A 367 -1.59 -11.55 -19.67
C ALA A 367 -1.83 -12.51 -18.51
N GLY A 368 -3.08 -12.87 -18.28
CA GLY A 368 -3.37 -13.82 -17.23
C GLY A 368 -4.85 -14.09 -17.06
N PHE A 369 -5.13 -14.90 -16.06
CA PHE A 369 -6.49 -15.21 -15.64
C PHE A 369 -6.62 -15.10 -14.13
N ALA A 370 -7.83 -14.89 -13.64
CA ALA A 370 -8.20 -14.95 -12.24
C ALA A 370 -9.53 -15.68 -12.09
N ILE A 371 -9.65 -16.47 -11.04
CA ILE A 371 -10.87 -17.16 -10.62
C ILE A 371 -11.19 -16.69 -9.21
N GLU A 372 -12.39 -16.19 -9.01
CA GLU A 372 -12.95 -15.77 -7.73
C GLU A 372 -14.11 -16.68 -7.39
N ASP A 373 -14.07 -17.29 -6.20
CA ASP A 373 -15.08 -18.25 -5.71
C ASP A 373 -15.53 -17.79 -4.33
N VAL A 374 -16.81 -17.72 -4.10
CA VAL A 374 -17.41 -17.32 -2.82
C VAL A 374 -18.47 -18.32 -2.39
N SER A 375 -18.51 -18.59 -1.08
CA SER A 375 -19.55 -19.36 -0.41
C SER A 375 -19.98 -18.59 0.84
N SER A 376 -21.24 -18.23 0.93
CA SER A 376 -21.76 -17.35 1.96
C SER A 376 -23.18 -17.72 2.36
N THR A 377 -23.50 -17.64 3.65
CA THR A 377 -24.88 -17.81 4.16
C THR A 377 -25.84 -16.77 3.60
N ASP A 378 -25.33 -15.55 3.31
CA ASP A 378 -26.16 -14.40 2.96
C ASP A 378 -26.18 -14.11 1.44
N VAL A 379 -25.20 -14.65 0.71
CA VAL A 379 -25.03 -14.44 -0.75
C VAL A 379 -25.21 -15.72 -1.55
N GLY A 380 -24.99 -16.90 -0.93
CA GLY A 380 -24.96 -18.18 -1.62
C GLY A 380 -23.58 -18.53 -2.20
N ASN A 381 -23.55 -19.39 -3.20
CA ASN A 381 -22.32 -19.86 -3.86
C ASN A 381 -22.22 -19.26 -5.25
N HIS A 382 -21.16 -18.50 -5.51
CA HIS A 382 -20.93 -17.85 -6.80
C HIS A 382 -19.47 -17.92 -7.20
N GLN A 383 -19.25 -17.95 -8.52
CA GLN A 383 -17.93 -17.94 -9.13
C GLN A 383 -17.86 -16.92 -10.26
N ARG A 384 -16.69 -16.25 -10.37
CA ARG A 384 -16.37 -15.34 -11.46
C ARG A 384 -15.01 -15.69 -12.03
N ASN A 385 -14.95 -15.77 -13.36
CA ASN A 385 -13.71 -15.94 -14.09
C ASN A 385 -13.37 -14.64 -14.81
N ARG A 386 -12.10 -14.30 -14.86
CA ARG A 386 -11.59 -13.12 -15.56
C ARG A 386 -10.33 -13.48 -16.34
N ASN A 387 -10.32 -13.21 -17.63
CA ASN A 387 -9.12 -13.24 -18.47
C ASN A 387 -8.73 -11.81 -18.79
N TYR A 388 -7.43 -11.52 -18.86
CA TYR A 388 -6.99 -10.17 -19.17
C TYR A 388 -5.69 -10.13 -19.97
N PHE A 389 -5.57 -9.04 -20.72
CA PHE A 389 -4.36 -8.67 -21.42
C PHE A 389 -4.11 -7.17 -21.25
N SER A 390 -2.89 -6.76 -20.94
CA SER A 390 -2.47 -5.36 -20.97
C SER A 390 -1.16 -5.20 -21.71
N SER A 391 -1.02 -4.06 -22.37
CA SER A 391 0.15 -3.66 -23.14
C SER A 391 0.47 -2.22 -22.84
N SER A 392 1.76 -1.91 -22.68
CA SER A 392 2.20 -0.53 -22.52
C SER A 392 3.51 -0.24 -23.23
N MET A 393 3.65 1.00 -23.66
CA MET A 393 4.81 1.52 -24.36
C MET A 393 5.29 2.81 -23.69
N SER A 394 6.57 2.88 -23.40
CA SER A 394 7.23 4.09 -22.89
C SER A 394 8.26 4.59 -23.90
N ILE A 395 8.15 5.86 -24.29
CA ILE A 395 9.06 6.54 -25.20
C ILE A 395 9.72 7.69 -24.44
N SER A 396 11.05 7.68 -24.33
CA SER A 396 11.79 8.65 -23.52
C SER A 396 12.04 9.99 -24.18
N HIS A 397 12.02 10.08 -25.52
CA HIS A 397 12.25 11.30 -26.29
C HIS A 397 11.28 11.40 -27.48
N PHE A 398 10.02 11.70 -27.17
CA PHE A 398 9.00 12.00 -28.17
C PHE A 398 8.85 13.52 -28.25
N VAL A 399 9.49 14.16 -29.24
CA VAL A 399 9.45 15.64 -29.42
C VAL A 399 9.81 16.40 -28.13
N GLY A 400 10.84 15.93 -27.40
CA GLY A 400 11.27 16.54 -26.14
C GLY A 400 10.46 16.16 -24.90
N PHE A 401 9.49 15.25 -25.04
CA PHE A 401 8.70 14.70 -23.96
C PHE A 401 9.04 13.23 -23.71
N LYS A 402 8.74 12.77 -22.51
CA LYS A 402 8.57 11.34 -22.19
C LYS A 402 7.10 11.01 -22.33
N PHE A 403 6.79 10.00 -23.11
CA PHE A 403 5.42 9.52 -23.33
C PHE A 403 5.28 8.10 -22.83
N LEU A 404 4.21 7.81 -22.13
CA LEU A 404 3.79 6.49 -21.72
C LEU A 404 2.34 6.30 -22.13
N SER A 405 2.06 5.19 -22.79
CA SER A 405 0.71 4.78 -23.14
C SER A 405 0.50 3.33 -22.73
N ALA A 406 -0.64 3.03 -22.13
CA ALA A 406 -1.03 1.69 -21.72
C ALA A 406 -2.49 1.44 -22.07
N MET A 407 -2.79 0.21 -22.45
CA MET A 407 -4.15 -0.29 -22.67
C MET A 407 -4.34 -1.65 -22.01
N ARG A 408 -5.57 -1.95 -21.62
CA ARG A 408 -5.93 -3.20 -21.00
C ARG A 408 -7.34 -3.63 -21.40
N LEU A 409 -7.49 -4.92 -21.64
CA LEU A 409 -8.76 -5.61 -21.84
C LEU A 409 -8.92 -6.62 -20.71
N ASP A 410 -10.05 -6.58 -20.03
CA ASP A 410 -10.49 -7.59 -19.08
C ASP A 410 -11.80 -8.20 -19.59
N ASN A 411 -11.87 -9.51 -19.63
CA ASN A 411 -13.09 -10.25 -20.00
C ASN A 411 -13.57 -11.04 -18.79
N TYR A 412 -14.73 -10.67 -18.29
CA TYR A 412 -15.41 -11.27 -17.14
C TYR A 412 -16.49 -12.24 -17.60
N SER A 413 -16.66 -13.34 -16.86
CA SER A 413 -17.68 -14.34 -17.16
C SER A 413 -19.13 -13.83 -17.01
N ASP A 414 -19.32 -12.77 -16.22
CA ASP A 414 -20.63 -12.22 -15.84
C ASP A 414 -20.93 -10.83 -16.43
N PHE A 415 -19.91 -10.05 -16.79
CA PHE A 415 -20.08 -8.67 -17.30
C PHE A 415 -19.54 -8.44 -18.70
N GLY A 416 -18.95 -9.46 -19.33
CA GLY A 416 -18.32 -9.31 -20.65
C GLY A 416 -16.99 -8.56 -20.59
N THR A 417 -16.71 -7.77 -21.61
CA THR A 417 -15.39 -7.16 -21.82
C THR A 417 -15.36 -5.70 -21.38
N ALA A 418 -14.35 -5.34 -20.58
CA ALA A 418 -14.03 -3.98 -20.19
C ALA A 418 -12.69 -3.54 -20.81
N PHE A 419 -12.66 -2.34 -21.37
CA PHE A 419 -11.46 -1.69 -21.89
C PHE A 419 -11.05 -0.55 -21.00
N THR A 420 -9.75 -0.49 -20.65
CA THR A 420 -9.17 0.64 -19.90
C THR A 420 -7.89 1.11 -20.57
N PHE A 421 -7.58 2.39 -20.42
CA PHE A 421 -6.37 3.00 -20.94
C PHE A 421 -5.72 3.94 -19.92
N SER A 422 -4.44 4.24 -20.10
CA SER A 422 -3.70 5.24 -19.33
C SER A 422 -2.60 5.85 -20.20
N ASP A 423 -2.60 7.17 -20.32
CA ASP A 423 -1.60 7.94 -21.04
C ASP A 423 -0.95 8.94 -20.10
N LYS A 424 0.38 9.10 -20.21
CA LYS A 424 1.13 10.12 -19.47
C LYS A 424 2.15 10.78 -20.38
N LEU A 425 2.16 12.09 -20.36
CA LEU A 425 3.15 12.92 -21.02
C LEU A 425 3.91 13.71 -19.95
N SER A 426 5.25 13.74 -20.03
CA SER A 426 6.05 14.50 -19.07
C SER A 426 7.26 15.14 -19.74
N ARG A 427 7.66 16.31 -19.24
CA ARG A 427 8.81 17.05 -19.72
C ARG A 427 9.57 17.71 -18.58
N ASN A 428 10.90 17.64 -18.61
CA ASN A 428 11.74 18.49 -17.79
C ASN A 428 11.85 19.87 -18.46
N ILE A 429 11.32 20.90 -17.81
CA ILE A 429 11.42 22.29 -18.27
C ILE A 429 12.80 22.84 -17.91
N PHE A 430 13.23 22.57 -16.67
CA PHE A 430 14.57 22.84 -16.15
C PHE A 430 15.11 21.60 -15.46
N SER A 431 16.38 21.57 -15.12
CA SER A 431 16.97 20.45 -14.38
C SER A 431 16.29 20.20 -13.02
N TRP A 432 15.70 21.24 -12.43
CA TRP A 432 15.00 21.21 -11.15
C TRP A 432 13.48 21.19 -11.28
N LEU A 433 12.90 21.38 -12.46
CA LEU A 433 11.45 21.51 -12.67
C LEU A 433 10.96 20.58 -13.78
N SER A 434 10.01 19.73 -13.46
CA SER A 434 9.28 18.90 -14.42
C SER A 434 7.78 19.15 -14.36
N ILE A 435 7.11 19.01 -15.49
CA ILE A 435 5.66 19.05 -15.64
C ILE A 435 5.17 17.75 -16.26
N SER A 436 4.02 17.26 -15.84
CA SER A 436 3.40 16.10 -16.46
C SER A 436 1.89 16.25 -16.53
N GLY A 437 1.29 15.67 -17.58
CA GLY A 437 -0.13 15.44 -17.74
C GLY A 437 -0.39 13.96 -17.86
N ALA A 438 -1.45 13.46 -17.23
CA ALA A 438 -1.89 12.08 -17.34
C ALA A 438 -3.41 12.02 -17.48
N MET A 439 -3.90 11.03 -18.21
CA MET A 439 -5.32 10.70 -18.31
C MET A 439 -5.49 9.19 -18.40
N GLY A 440 -6.67 8.71 -18.04
CA GLY A 440 -6.97 7.29 -18.16
C GLY A 440 -8.37 6.96 -17.70
N SER A 441 -8.68 5.67 -17.81
CA SER A 441 -9.95 5.12 -17.38
C SER A 441 -9.75 3.99 -16.39
N SER A 442 -10.76 3.74 -15.57
CA SER A 442 -10.85 2.58 -14.69
C SER A 442 -12.26 1.99 -14.74
N PHE A 443 -12.38 0.74 -14.34
CA PHE A 443 -13.60 -0.02 -14.34
C PHE A 443 -13.69 -0.82 -13.04
N ARG A 444 -14.88 -0.92 -12.45
CA ARG A 444 -15.13 -1.79 -11.30
C ARG A 444 -16.38 -2.63 -11.53
N ALA A 445 -16.23 -3.95 -11.52
CA ALA A 445 -17.34 -4.87 -11.53
C ALA A 445 -18.12 -4.79 -10.20
N PRO A 446 -19.46 -4.94 -10.20
CA PRO A 446 -20.22 -5.15 -8.98
C PRO A 446 -19.69 -6.33 -8.17
N THR A 447 -19.70 -6.23 -6.87
CA THR A 447 -19.27 -7.31 -5.97
C THR A 447 -20.35 -8.38 -5.86
N PHE A 448 -20.02 -9.53 -5.28
CA PHE A 448 -21.05 -10.56 -5.08
C PHE A 448 -22.11 -10.12 -4.07
N ASN A 449 -21.75 -9.30 -3.06
CA ASN A 449 -22.74 -8.69 -2.17
C ASN A 449 -23.67 -7.74 -2.92
N ASP A 450 -23.13 -6.90 -3.82
CA ASP A 450 -23.95 -6.00 -4.61
C ASP A 450 -24.98 -6.77 -5.48
N LEU A 451 -24.60 -7.94 -5.99
CA LEU A 451 -25.46 -8.70 -6.88
C LEU A 451 -26.46 -9.63 -6.17
N TYR A 452 -26.04 -10.28 -5.07
CA TYR A 452 -26.73 -11.46 -4.56
C TYR A 452 -27.04 -11.43 -3.06
N TRP A 453 -26.77 -10.33 -2.35
CA TRP A 453 -27.11 -10.23 -0.92
C TRP A 453 -28.59 -10.43 -0.67
N ASN A 454 -28.94 -11.28 0.27
CA ASN A 454 -30.34 -11.59 0.61
C ASN A 454 -30.71 -11.08 2.02
N PRO A 455 -31.74 -10.17 2.15
CA PRO A 455 -32.49 -9.53 1.05
C PRO A 455 -31.74 -8.30 0.50
N GLY A 456 -31.96 -7.97 -0.78
CA GLY A 456 -31.60 -6.66 -1.34
C GLY A 456 -30.58 -6.65 -2.45
N GLY A 457 -29.85 -7.73 -2.76
CA GLY A 457 -28.93 -7.77 -3.88
C GLY A 457 -29.61 -7.41 -5.23
N ASN A 458 -28.85 -6.82 -6.14
CA ASN A 458 -29.37 -6.35 -7.43
C ASN A 458 -28.54 -6.89 -8.62
N PRO A 459 -28.98 -8.01 -9.26
CA PRO A 459 -28.28 -8.57 -10.41
C PRO A 459 -28.30 -7.71 -11.68
N LYS A 460 -29.05 -6.59 -11.68
CA LYS A 460 -29.18 -5.67 -12.83
C LYS A 460 -28.20 -4.49 -12.77
N LEU A 461 -27.27 -4.49 -11.82
CA LEU A 461 -26.30 -3.42 -11.69
C LEU A 461 -25.35 -3.39 -12.90
N ASN A 462 -25.14 -2.17 -13.40
CA ASN A 462 -24.09 -1.90 -14.36
C ASN A 462 -22.73 -1.77 -13.62
N PRO A 463 -21.64 -2.18 -14.26
CA PRO A 463 -20.30 -1.87 -13.77
C PRO A 463 -20.07 -0.36 -13.67
N GLU A 464 -19.22 0.05 -12.73
CA GLU A 464 -18.77 1.41 -12.61
C GLU A 464 -17.67 1.72 -13.62
N GLU A 465 -17.73 2.91 -14.20
CA GLU A 465 -16.71 3.44 -15.10
C GLU A 465 -16.21 4.79 -14.58
N SER A 466 -14.92 5.01 -14.60
CA SER A 466 -14.34 6.29 -14.21
C SER A 466 -13.28 6.72 -15.19
N TYR A 467 -13.22 8.04 -15.43
CA TYR A 467 -12.21 8.70 -16.23
C TYR A 467 -11.49 9.72 -15.37
N TYR A 468 -10.17 9.74 -15.42
CA TYR A 468 -9.38 10.73 -14.70
C TYR A 468 -8.49 11.54 -15.63
N SER A 469 -8.25 12.77 -15.24
CA SER A 469 -7.21 13.63 -15.78
C SER A 469 -6.40 14.24 -14.65
N LYS A 470 -5.08 14.32 -14.81
CA LYS A 470 -4.17 14.89 -13.82
C LYS A 470 -3.11 15.74 -14.49
N VAL A 471 -2.85 16.90 -13.91
CA VAL A 471 -1.68 17.72 -14.23
C VAL A 471 -0.85 17.84 -12.97
N SER A 472 0.46 17.66 -13.07
CA SER A 472 1.37 17.86 -11.93
C SER A 472 2.64 18.57 -12.34
N THR A 473 3.15 19.36 -11.41
CA THR A 473 4.44 20.05 -11.51
C THR A 473 5.29 19.61 -10.34
N GLN A 474 6.51 19.16 -10.60
CA GLN A 474 7.44 18.74 -9.57
C GLN A 474 8.70 19.58 -9.63
N ALA A 475 9.04 20.18 -8.49
CA ALA A 475 10.31 20.88 -8.27
C ALA A 475 11.21 20.04 -7.38
N THR A 476 12.46 19.80 -7.80
CA THR A 476 13.43 18.99 -7.08
C THR A 476 14.74 19.77 -6.94
N PHE A 477 15.15 19.98 -5.71
CA PHE A 477 16.40 20.65 -5.34
C PHE A 477 17.33 19.63 -4.64
N SER A 478 18.53 20.04 -4.29
CA SER A 478 19.52 19.15 -3.65
C SER A 478 19.02 18.52 -2.33
N ASN A 479 18.23 19.26 -1.55
CA ASN A 479 17.77 18.87 -0.24
C ASN A 479 16.24 18.93 -0.07
N SER A 480 15.50 19.13 -1.14
CA SER A 480 14.05 19.24 -1.05
C SER A 480 13.35 18.84 -2.36
N SER A 481 12.13 18.34 -2.25
CA SER A 481 11.25 18.10 -3.39
C SER A 481 9.82 18.54 -3.06
N PHE A 482 9.14 19.11 -4.04
CA PHE A 482 7.76 19.54 -3.94
C PHE A 482 6.99 19.13 -5.18
N GLU A 483 5.77 18.68 -5.01
CA GLU A 483 4.83 18.38 -6.08
C GLU A 483 3.55 19.17 -5.84
N LEU A 484 3.07 19.87 -6.87
CA LEU A 484 1.72 20.39 -6.96
C LEU A 484 0.98 19.59 -8.01
N SER A 485 -0.24 19.14 -7.71
CA SER A 485 -1.07 18.38 -8.64
C SER A 485 -2.52 18.82 -8.59
N ILE A 486 -3.17 18.74 -9.75
CA ILE A 486 -4.62 18.92 -9.93
C ILE A 486 -5.11 17.65 -10.62
N LYS A 487 -6.10 16.98 -10.03
CA LYS A 487 -6.73 15.77 -10.58
C LYS A 487 -8.23 15.98 -10.64
N ASN A 488 -8.84 15.58 -11.75
CA ASN A 488 -10.29 15.41 -11.89
C ASN A 488 -10.59 13.93 -12.11
N THR A 489 -11.66 13.44 -11.50
CA THR A 489 -12.16 12.07 -11.71
C THR A 489 -13.67 12.15 -11.89
N ASP A 490 -14.16 11.78 -13.08
CA ASP A 490 -15.57 11.68 -13.39
C ASP A 490 -15.96 10.21 -13.44
N SER A 491 -17.01 9.82 -12.74
CA SER A 491 -17.45 8.44 -12.60
C SER A 491 -18.92 8.31 -12.97
N LYS A 492 -19.24 7.19 -13.62
CA LYS A 492 -20.61 6.80 -14.01
C LYS A 492 -20.98 5.49 -13.35
N ASN A 493 -22.28 5.31 -13.13
CA ASN A 493 -22.83 4.09 -12.57
C ASN A 493 -22.24 3.69 -11.21
N LEU A 494 -21.83 4.67 -10.37
CA LEU A 494 -21.32 4.34 -9.03
C LEU A 494 -22.36 3.51 -8.27
N ILE A 495 -21.93 2.40 -7.68
CA ILE A 495 -22.78 1.53 -6.90
C ILE A 495 -22.84 2.04 -5.47
N VAL A 496 -24.02 2.39 -5.02
CA VAL A 496 -24.29 2.84 -3.65
C VAL A 496 -25.47 2.08 -3.08
N TRP A 497 -25.38 1.73 -1.80
CA TRP A 497 -26.48 1.12 -1.08
C TRP A 497 -27.45 2.19 -0.59
N LYS A 498 -28.73 2.02 -0.91
CA LYS A 498 -29.82 2.91 -0.48
C LYS A 498 -30.88 2.12 0.26
N SER A 499 -31.49 2.71 1.28
CA SER A 499 -32.65 2.13 1.95
C SER A 499 -33.88 2.19 1.05
N THR A 500 -34.62 1.12 0.97
CA THR A 500 -35.95 1.01 0.32
C THR A 500 -37.10 1.15 1.31
N GLY A 501 -36.79 1.32 2.62
CA GLY A 501 -37.70 1.26 3.75
C GLY A 501 -37.58 -0.08 4.49
N ASP A 502 -37.73 -1.20 3.80
CA ASP A 502 -37.69 -2.55 4.40
C ASP A 502 -36.29 -3.12 4.47
N PHE A 503 -35.44 -2.83 3.47
CA PHE A 503 -34.06 -3.31 3.39
C PHE A 503 -33.17 -2.34 2.61
N TRP A 504 -31.88 -2.56 2.66
CA TRP A 504 -30.90 -1.82 1.86
C TRP A 504 -30.69 -2.53 0.52
N GLN A 505 -30.66 -1.76 -0.57
CA GLN A 505 -30.43 -2.25 -1.92
C GLN A 505 -29.35 -1.46 -2.64
N PRO A 506 -28.41 -2.11 -3.35
CA PRO A 506 -27.45 -1.41 -4.18
C PRO A 506 -28.09 -0.93 -5.49
N VAL A 507 -27.80 0.30 -5.84
CA VAL A 507 -28.26 0.95 -7.06
C VAL A 507 -27.10 1.70 -7.72
N ASN A 508 -27.15 1.84 -9.03
CA ASN A 508 -26.24 2.74 -9.72
C ASN A 508 -26.71 4.21 -9.55
N VAL A 509 -25.78 5.09 -9.16
CA VAL A 509 -25.96 6.54 -9.31
C VAL A 509 -25.37 6.97 -10.65
N ASN A 510 -26.04 7.91 -11.34
CA ASN A 510 -25.71 8.15 -12.73
C ASN A 510 -24.33 8.76 -12.96
N GLU A 511 -24.01 9.85 -12.28
CA GLU A 511 -22.75 10.55 -12.50
C GLU A 511 -22.23 11.20 -11.21
N SER A 512 -20.93 11.19 -11.03
CA SER A 512 -20.26 11.93 -9.96
C SER A 512 -18.94 12.51 -10.43
N THR A 513 -18.52 13.59 -9.80
CA THR A 513 -17.21 14.20 -10.06
C THR A 513 -16.43 14.39 -8.76
N ARG A 514 -15.09 14.27 -8.85
CA ARG A 514 -14.19 14.54 -7.75
C ARG A 514 -12.97 15.32 -8.26
N ARG A 515 -12.82 16.54 -7.77
CA ARG A 515 -11.72 17.46 -8.10
C ARG A 515 -10.78 17.57 -6.90
N ILE A 516 -9.50 17.43 -7.15
CA ILE A 516 -8.48 17.37 -6.11
C ILE A 516 -7.36 18.32 -6.47
N VAL A 517 -6.99 19.18 -5.53
CA VAL A 517 -5.74 19.94 -5.57
C VAL A 517 -4.84 19.43 -4.47
N GLY A 518 -3.63 19.00 -4.81
CA GLY A 518 -2.71 18.36 -3.88
C GLY A 518 -1.33 18.99 -3.90
N ILE A 519 -0.75 19.13 -2.70
CA ILE A 519 0.64 19.52 -2.51
C ILE A 519 1.32 18.44 -1.69
N ASN A 520 2.48 17.97 -2.16
CA ASN A 520 3.39 17.10 -1.44
C ASN A 520 4.72 17.83 -1.26
N GLY A 521 5.38 17.63 -0.14
CA GLY A 521 6.70 18.21 0.09
C GLY A 521 7.56 17.36 1.00
N GLN A 522 8.86 17.37 0.72
CA GLN A 522 9.88 16.77 1.56
C GLN A 522 11.08 17.70 1.59
N VAL A 523 11.59 17.96 2.80
CA VAL A 523 12.75 18.83 3.02
C VAL A 523 13.69 18.18 4.01
N PHE A 524 14.96 18.04 3.63
CA PHE A 524 16.05 17.70 4.53
C PHE A 524 16.70 19.01 5.01
N LEU A 525 16.32 19.48 6.19
CA LEU A 525 16.90 20.68 6.80
C LEU A 525 18.36 20.45 7.22
N SER A 526 18.71 19.22 7.51
CA SER A 526 20.07 18.76 7.76
C SER A 526 20.19 17.25 7.51
N LYS A 527 21.39 16.67 7.63
CA LYS A 527 21.58 15.21 7.63
C LYS A 527 20.81 14.48 8.75
N LYS A 528 20.29 15.24 9.74
CA LYS A 528 19.62 14.71 10.92
C LYS A 528 18.13 15.04 10.99
N LEU A 529 17.66 16.01 10.23
CA LEU A 529 16.30 16.52 10.34
C LEU A 529 15.59 16.48 8.99
N ILE A 530 14.48 15.74 8.94
CA ILE A 530 13.59 15.62 7.78
C ILE A 530 12.20 16.13 8.13
N ILE A 531 11.59 16.85 7.21
CA ILE A 531 10.18 17.23 7.25
C ILE A 531 9.53 16.71 5.98
N GLN A 532 8.44 15.98 6.14
CA GLN A 532 7.61 15.49 5.03
C GLN A 532 6.17 15.90 5.30
N GLY A 533 5.43 16.18 4.24
CA GLY A 533 4.02 16.46 4.40
C GLY A 533 3.26 16.46 3.09
N SER A 534 1.96 16.31 3.20
CA SER A 534 1.03 16.47 2.10
C SER A 534 -0.26 17.12 2.56
N ILE A 535 -0.89 17.83 1.66
CA ILE A 535 -2.23 18.38 1.85
C ILE A 535 -3.04 18.18 0.57
N ARG A 536 -4.31 17.82 0.72
CA ARG A 536 -5.28 17.67 -0.35
C ARG A 536 -6.49 18.51 -0.05
N TYR A 537 -6.91 19.31 -1.01
CA TYR A 537 -8.25 19.89 -1.06
C TYR A 537 -9.09 19.09 -2.05
N ILE A 538 -10.27 18.67 -1.62
CA ILE A 538 -11.14 17.73 -2.35
C ILE A 538 -12.54 18.33 -2.44
N GLN A 539 -13.05 18.41 -3.64
CA GLN A 539 -14.44 18.70 -3.93
C GLN A 539 -15.04 17.49 -4.63
N SER A 540 -16.02 16.87 -4.02
CA SER A 540 -16.70 15.68 -4.55
C SER A 540 -18.20 15.92 -4.59
N GLU A 541 -18.86 15.49 -5.67
CA GLU A 541 -20.27 15.80 -5.93
C GLU A 541 -20.94 14.64 -6.68
N ASP A 542 -22.15 14.30 -6.26
CA ASP A 542 -23.12 13.54 -7.03
C ASP A 542 -23.85 14.53 -7.94
N LEU A 543 -23.60 14.46 -9.24
CA LEU A 543 -24.12 15.43 -10.22
C LEU A 543 -25.64 15.35 -10.40
N SER A 544 -26.27 14.24 -9.99
CA SER A 544 -27.72 14.08 -10.08
C SER A 544 -28.46 14.82 -8.95
N THR A 545 -27.81 14.96 -7.79
CA THR A 545 -28.43 15.56 -6.60
C THR A 545 -27.78 16.89 -6.19
N GLY A 546 -26.59 17.20 -6.70
CA GLY A 546 -25.76 18.34 -6.26
C GLY A 546 -25.14 18.16 -4.86
N ASN A 547 -25.29 17.00 -4.24
CA ASN A 547 -24.79 16.74 -2.91
C ASN A 547 -23.33 16.27 -2.92
N GLN A 548 -22.59 16.63 -1.86
CA GLN A 548 -21.24 16.08 -1.63
C GLN A 548 -21.28 14.55 -1.49
N LEU A 549 -20.33 13.83 -2.04
CA LEU A 549 -20.26 12.38 -1.84
C LEU A 549 -20.03 12.03 -0.37
N ARG A 550 -20.73 11.00 0.12
CA ARG A 550 -20.57 10.51 1.50
C ARG A 550 -19.16 10.03 1.75
N HIS A 551 -18.67 10.22 2.98
CA HIS A 551 -17.34 9.83 3.42
C HIS A 551 -16.19 10.47 2.62
N SER A 552 -16.42 11.60 1.97
CA SER A 552 -15.43 12.36 1.21
C SER A 552 -15.13 13.69 1.92
N PRO A 553 -14.08 13.76 2.74
CA PRO A 553 -13.71 15.01 3.41
C PRO A 553 -13.16 16.03 2.43
N ASN A 554 -13.41 17.31 2.70
CA ASN A 554 -12.87 18.38 1.84
C ASN A 554 -11.35 18.58 2.00
N TRP A 555 -10.79 18.12 3.11
CA TRP A 555 -9.36 18.26 3.39
C TRP A 555 -8.78 16.98 3.95
N ILE A 556 -7.62 16.60 3.45
CA ILE A 556 -6.78 15.55 4.01
C ILE A 556 -5.36 16.11 4.10
N GLY A 557 -4.71 15.93 5.24
CA GLY A 557 -3.32 16.35 5.42
C GLY A 557 -2.53 15.39 6.29
N ASN A 558 -1.25 15.27 6.00
CA ASN A 558 -0.30 14.60 6.88
C ASN A 558 0.99 15.39 6.96
N THR A 559 1.66 15.27 8.09
CA THR A 559 2.99 15.85 8.31
C THR A 559 3.79 14.91 9.18
N LYS A 560 5.05 14.71 8.84
CA LYS A 560 6.00 13.92 9.61
C LYS A 560 7.28 14.74 9.82
N PHE A 561 7.74 14.80 11.06
CA PHE A 561 9.03 15.34 11.47
C PHE A 561 9.88 14.19 11.98
N GLY A 562 11.02 13.92 11.35
CA GLY A 562 11.99 12.93 11.80
C GLY A 562 13.28 13.61 12.22
N TRP A 563 13.77 13.28 13.41
CA TRP A 563 15.05 13.79 13.89
C TRP A 563 15.91 12.66 14.44
N LYS A 564 17.13 12.55 13.92
CA LYS A 564 18.11 11.54 14.33
C LYS A 564 19.27 12.18 15.08
N GLY A 565 19.43 11.78 16.35
CA GLY A 565 20.56 12.14 17.20
C GLY A 565 21.68 11.09 17.15
N SER A 566 22.66 11.26 18.03
CA SER A 566 23.69 10.25 18.26
C SER A 566 23.15 9.24 19.28
N GLY A 567 22.74 8.05 18.80
CA GLY A 567 22.20 6.99 19.65
C GLY A 567 20.70 7.06 19.92
N TRP A 568 19.95 7.93 19.24
CA TRP A 568 18.49 8.01 19.33
C TRP A 568 17.88 8.57 18.04
N GLU A 569 16.61 8.29 17.83
CA GLU A 569 15.81 8.88 16.76
C GLU A 569 14.41 9.21 17.29
N THR A 570 13.79 10.21 16.74
CA THR A 570 12.42 10.58 17.09
C THR A 570 11.62 10.93 15.86
N ASP A 571 10.36 10.53 15.88
CA ASP A 571 9.38 10.87 14.87
C ASP A 571 8.16 11.50 15.54
N PHE A 572 7.68 12.58 14.96
CA PHE A 572 6.38 13.16 15.26
C PHE A 572 5.55 13.16 13.98
N SER A 573 4.34 12.62 14.02
CA SER A 573 3.42 12.67 12.90
C SER A 573 2.06 13.24 13.30
N MET A 574 1.44 13.94 12.35
CA MET A 574 0.11 14.51 12.50
C MET A 574 -0.68 14.20 11.23
N HIS A 575 -1.91 13.69 11.42
CA HIS A 575 -2.86 13.43 10.35
C HIS A 575 -4.12 14.25 10.57
N TYR A 576 -4.56 14.94 9.55
CA TYR A 576 -5.76 15.76 9.54
C TYR A 576 -6.74 15.21 8.52
N THR A 577 -7.99 14.99 8.94
CA THR A 577 -9.12 14.68 8.07
C THR A 577 -10.20 15.71 8.37
N GLY A 578 -10.64 16.44 7.34
CA GLY A 578 -11.73 17.41 7.45
C GLY A 578 -13.07 16.75 7.79
N SER A 579 -14.07 17.55 8.08
CA SER A 579 -15.44 17.08 8.28
C SER A 579 -15.96 16.40 7.00
N GLN A 580 -16.83 15.40 7.17
CA GLN A 580 -17.38 14.62 6.06
C GLN A 580 -18.84 14.24 6.36
N ILE A 581 -19.67 14.30 5.34
CA ILE A 581 -21.06 13.82 5.42
C ILE A 581 -21.03 12.28 5.42
N VAL A 582 -21.71 11.66 6.38
CA VAL A 582 -21.81 10.20 6.48
C VAL A 582 -23.20 9.69 6.10
N MET A 583 -24.23 10.49 6.36
CA MET A 583 -25.62 10.19 6.00
C MET A 583 -26.33 11.47 5.61
N TYR A 584 -27.13 11.40 4.54
CA TYR A 584 -28.09 12.44 4.22
C TYR A 584 -29.36 12.19 4.99
N ASP A 585 -29.75 13.15 5.82
CA ASP A 585 -30.98 13.12 6.60
C ASP A 585 -31.63 14.51 6.53
N TYR A 586 -32.95 14.55 6.44
CA TYR A 586 -33.69 15.81 6.40
C TYR A 586 -34.18 16.13 7.81
N PRO A 587 -34.07 17.38 8.29
CA PRO A 587 -33.52 18.57 7.61
C PRO A 587 -31.99 18.71 7.68
N ASN A 588 -31.29 17.94 8.48
CA ASN A 588 -29.87 18.08 8.73
C ASN A 588 -29.10 16.80 8.39
N ASN A 589 -28.03 16.93 7.64
CA ASN A 589 -27.12 15.83 7.35
C ASN A 589 -26.34 15.41 8.59
N VAL A 590 -26.14 14.10 8.74
CA VAL A 590 -25.24 13.56 9.75
C VAL A 590 -23.80 13.66 9.24
N SER A 591 -22.94 14.28 10.02
CA SER A 591 -21.55 14.51 9.64
C SER A 591 -20.59 14.01 10.74
N LEU A 592 -19.45 13.50 10.31
CA LEU A 592 -18.28 13.34 11.18
C LEU A 592 -17.55 14.67 11.27
N ASN A 593 -17.16 15.03 12.48
CA ASN A 593 -16.31 16.20 12.73
C ASN A 593 -14.90 15.97 12.19
N LYS A 594 -14.15 17.06 12.03
CA LYS A 594 -12.73 17.00 11.69
C LYS A 594 -11.94 16.19 12.73
N ASN A 595 -11.00 15.38 12.25
CA ASN A 595 -10.10 14.57 13.07
C ASN A 595 -8.67 15.10 12.97
N ILE A 596 -7.97 15.15 14.11
CA ILE A 596 -6.53 15.41 14.20
C ILE A 596 -5.90 14.30 15.03
N SER A 597 -5.28 13.34 14.37
CA SER A 597 -4.52 12.28 15.01
C SER A 597 -3.05 12.66 15.08
N THR A 598 -2.43 12.49 16.25
CA THR A 598 -1.03 12.81 16.50
C THR A 598 -0.32 11.63 17.12
N HIS A 599 0.88 11.39 16.64
CA HIS A 599 1.72 10.31 17.12
C HIS A 599 3.14 10.82 17.37
N PHE A 600 3.77 10.31 18.42
CA PHE A 600 5.15 10.57 18.75
C PHE A 600 5.87 9.26 19.05
N SER A 601 7.09 9.10 18.56
CA SER A 601 7.95 7.98 18.91
C SER A 601 9.38 8.42 19.20
N LEU A 602 10.01 7.70 20.12
CA LEU A 602 11.41 7.85 20.50
C LEU A 602 12.07 6.47 20.44
N GLY A 603 12.93 6.27 19.45
CA GLY A 603 13.78 5.10 19.30
C GLY A 603 15.14 5.35 19.97
N ILE A 604 15.54 4.47 20.85
CA ILE A 604 16.90 4.42 21.38
C ILE A 604 17.68 3.47 20.48
N LEU A 605 18.70 4.03 19.81
CA LEU A 605 19.54 3.29 18.87
C LEU A 605 20.45 2.33 19.64
N PRO A 606 20.95 1.30 18.96
CA PRO A 606 21.19 0.00 19.57
C PRO A 606 22.13 0.01 20.76
N ILE A 607 21.68 -0.67 21.79
CA ILE A 607 22.44 -1.05 22.98
C ILE A 607 23.02 -2.44 22.71
N LEU A 608 24.10 -2.81 23.42
CA LEU A 608 24.73 -4.15 23.33
C LEU A 608 25.12 -4.55 21.89
N GLN A 609 26.17 -3.94 21.35
CA GLN A 609 26.74 -4.27 20.04
C GLN A 609 25.72 -4.20 18.88
N ASN A 610 24.83 -3.25 18.92
CA ASN A 610 23.80 -3.02 17.89
C ASN A 610 22.69 -4.08 17.81
N GLN A 611 22.42 -4.81 18.89
CA GLN A 611 21.43 -5.91 18.86
C GLN A 611 20.07 -5.54 19.46
N ILE A 612 20.03 -4.65 20.46
CA ILE A 612 18.77 -4.28 21.13
C ILE A 612 18.34 -2.88 20.72
N HIS A 613 17.12 -2.77 20.24
CA HIS A 613 16.44 -1.51 19.93
C HIS A 613 15.24 -1.35 20.85
N ILE A 614 15.09 -0.17 21.45
CA ILE A 614 13.94 0.17 22.27
C ILE A 614 13.22 1.33 21.59
N ASN A 615 11.91 1.20 21.41
CA ASN A 615 11.07 2.27 20.88
C ASN A 615 9.92 2.55 21.85
N LEU A 616 9.81 3.81 22.26
CA LEU A 616 8.70 4.34 23.05
C LEU A 616 7.77 5.09 22.13
N SER A 617 6.48 4.81 22.15
CA SER A 617 5.52 5.49 21.28
C SER A 617 4.27 5.94 22.04
N ILE A 618 3.72 7.05 21.59
CA ILE A 618 2.50 7.65 22.13
C ILE A 618 1.57 7.89 20.95
N SER A 619 0.45 7.18 20.90
CA SER A 619 -0.62 7.41 19.93
C SER A 619 -1.65 8.37 20.52
N ASN A 620 -2.31 9.17 19.67
CA ASN A 620 -3.24 10.21 20.07
C ASN A 620 -2.65 11.15 21.17
N LEU A 621 -1.44 11.66 20.91
CA LEU A 621 -0.67 12.47 21.85
C LEU A 621 -1.49 13.65 22.43
N LEU A 622 -2.34 14.28 21.63
CA LEU A 622 -3.19 15.41 22.05
C LEU A 622 -4.44 14.97 22.80
N ASN A 623 -4.68 13.66 22.95
CA ASN A 623 -5.86 13.08 23.58
C ASN A 623 -7.18 13.65 23.06
N LYS A 624 -7.34 13.70 21.74
CA LYS A 624 -8.56 14.18 21.09
C LYS A 624 -9.54 13.02 20.86
N GLU A 625 -10.82 13.37 20.79
CA GLU A 625 -11.82 12.47 20.26
C GLU A 625 -11.51 12.21 18.78
N LEU A 626 -11.33 10.95 18.41
CA LEU A 626 -11.02 10.51 17.07
C LEU A 626 -12.07 9.51 16.61
N MET A 627 -12.61 9.71 15.41
CA MET A 627 -13.59 8.84 14.81
C MET A 627 -13.45 8.89 13.29
N THR A 628 -13.12 7.76 12.68
CA THR A 628 -12.97 7.64 11.22
C THR A 628 -14.20 7.01 10.56
N ILE A 629 -14.96 6.24 11.33
CA ILE A 629 -16.28 5.68 10.99
C ILE A 629 -17.28 6.15 12.07
N TYR A 630 -18.42 6.67 11.64
CA TYR A 630 -19.45 7.19 12.53
C TYR A 630 -19.94 6.13 13.50
N GLY A 631 -19.90 6.46 14.79
CA GLY A 631 -20.28 5.55 15.88
C GLY A 631 -19.16 4.63 16.39
N TYR A 632 -17.94 4.71 15.83
CA TYR A 632 -16.81 3.87 16.20
C TYR A 632 -15.60 4.73 16.60
N PRO A 633 -15.58 5.28 17.83
CA PRO A 633 -14.46 6.06 18.31
C PRO A 633 -13.19 5.23 18.47
N GLU A 634 -12.06 5.85 18.17
CA GLU A 634 -10.72 5.31 18.37
C GLU A 634 -10.30 5.41 19.85
N ALA A 635 -9.27 4.66 20.24
CA ALA A 635 -8.70 4.73 21.57
C ALA A 635 -8.22 6.15 21.92
N SER A 636 -8.38 6.53 23.17
CA SER A 636 -7.77 7.74 23.75
C SER A 636 -6.23 7.62 23.71
N ARG A 637 -5.51 8.58 24.34
CA ARG A 637 -4.04 8.54 24.38
C ARG A 637 -3.53 7.20 24.89
N ASN A 638 -2.61 6.59 24.15
CA ASN A 638 -2.03 5.30 24.48
C ASN A 638 -0.50 5.33 24.39
N PHE A 639 0.15 4.68 25.35
CA PHE A 639 1.61 4.56 25.46
C PHE A 639 2.01 3.11 25.20
N LYS A 640 3.02 2.92 24.37
CA LYS A 640 3.57 1.59 24.05
C LYS A 640 5.08 1.60 24.15
N ILE A 641 5.62 0.49 24.61
CA ILE A 641 7.05 0.18 24.55
C ILE A 641 7.26 -1.03 23.64
N ASN A 642 8.21 -0.91 22.75
CA ASN A 642 8.64 -1.97 21.87
C ASN A 642 10.12 -2.27 22.11
N ILE A 643 10.47 -3.51 22.30
CA ILE A 643 11.83 -4.00 22.44
C ILE A 643 12.07 -5.02 21.34
N SER A 644 13.05 -4.78 20.49
CA SER A 644 13.47 -5.73 19.48
C SER A 644 14.93 -6.13 19.66
N TYR A 645 15.17 -7.41 19.58
CA TYR A 645 16.51 -8.01 19.57
C TYR A 645 16.81 -8.53 18.17
N GLN A 646 17.85 -7.98 17.54
CA GLN A 646 18.27 -8.38 16.20
C GLN A 646 19.41 -9.40 16.30
N LEU A 647 19.27 -10.49 15.56
CA LEU A 647 20.29 -11.51 15.43
C LEU A 647 21.35 -11.01 14.44
N ASN A 648 22.48 -10.53 14.93
CA ASN A 648 23.61 -10.20 14.06
C ASN A 648 24.21 -11.47 13.47
N LYS A 649 24.26 -11.58 12.14
CA LYS A 649 25.20 -12.51 11.52
C LYS A 649 26.61 -12.06 11.92
N LYS A 650 27.36 -12.90 12.62
CA LYS A 650 28.81 -12.74 12.71
C LYS A 650 29.33 -12.72 11.28
N VAL A 651 29.78 -11.56 10.82
CA VAL A 651 30.64 -11.50 9.64
C VAL A 651 31.85 -12.39 9.98
N LYS A 652 31.96 -13.56 9.38
CA LYS A 652 33.22 -14.28 9.39
C LYS A 652 34.20 -13.41 8.63
N ASN A 653 35.07 -12.73 9.36
CA ASN A 653 36.30 -12.20 8.78
C ASN A 653 37.12 -13.42 8.35
N GLU A 654 37.07 -13.76 7.07
CA GLU A 654 38.09 -14.54 6.36
C GLU A 654 38.73 -13.66 5.31
#